data_4f62a48960d70c0d2b2250a72652bab9
#
_entry.id   4f62a48960d70c0d2b2250a72652bab9
#
_cell.length_a   1.000
_cell.length_b   1.000
_cell.length_c   1.000
_cell.angle_alpha   90.00
_cell.angle_beta   90.00
_cell.angle_gamma   90.00
#
_symmetry.space_group_name_H-M   'P 1'
#
loop_
_entity.id
_entity.type
_entity.pdbx_description
1 polymer ?
#
loop_
_entity_poly.entity_id
_entity_poly.type
_entity_poly.pdbx_seq_one_letter_code
_entity_poly.pdbx_strand_id
1 'polypeptide(L)'
;MEDKKYVTFFAIFFILFASNSYFRLIQCQLVPIVSDDLVETYIVFVEEPLGGANLLNDEELANFHRSFLPNNSLDSGKERMIYSYRHAISGFAALLTANEVLAMETKPGFLFARLREELRAQTTYTPQFMGLSEAGGLWYSSQFGVGMIIGVIDTGITPTHPSFQNFDELPAPPTTWFGTCWFGPDVCNNKLIGAMAFQNGQNPSPLDDIGHGTHCASTAGGSPVYDAGVLDQAKGTAVGMAPKAHLSAYKVLFGGRGWDYDFLAGIDQAIRDGVHVLSMSLGSGPKHFFESGIAVSSFSAITRGIVPCAAVGNEGPTASDISNDAPWILSVGASTTDRRIKVTLKLGNGMEIDGESAYQQDTFVSTEMELVFPGASGSEPDLQCSSLNPADVQGKIVLCVVAGLYNVDKGGRVKAAGGKGMIIMNNIQHGFTTLAEPHVLPASHISYVDAQKLVAYVQTTGQPKASIVFKGTQFGASPVPSIAYFSGRGPSNYNGGIIKPDIVAPGVNILAAWPTQVGPNPTGDTTSTFNFNSGTSMATPHVSGIVADLKKNHPDWSPAMIKSAIMTTAYVGKDDNNPIVDDAFSYQPASYFAMGARHVNPERANDPGLVYDIQPLDYIPYLCGMYPTNIVKIIVREQWIDCDTIQSITAAELNYPSIGVYALDIKKMPDGVDIRADTYSLPFLALNEKQSFRLQFTSTGNAQRGQVSEGYLIWSSTTHVVRSPISVIYY
;
A
#
# COMPACT_ATOMS: atom_id res chain seq x y z
N MET A 1 -17.21 -1.26 -54.83
CA MET A 1 -16.08 -2.02 -55.40
C MET A 1 -14.79 -1.27 -55.06
N GLU A 2 -14.43 -1.29 -53.78
CA GLU A 2 -13.15 -0.76 -53.27
C GLU A 2 -13.08 -1.10 -51.77
N ASP A 3 -12.82 -2.36 -51.47
CA ASP A 3 -12.51 -2.80 -50.11
C ASP A 3 -11.90 -4.20 -50.13
N LYS A 4 -10.71 -4.32 -50.74
CA LYS A 4 -9.90 -5.57 -50.66
C LYS A 4 -8.39 -5.32 -50.91
N LYS A 5 -7.78 -4.35 -50.24
CA LYS A 5 -6.33 -4.13 -50.40
C LYS A 5 -5.53 -4.03 -49.07
N TYR A 6 -6.12 -4.18 -47.92
CA TYR A 6 -5.39 -4.03 -46.65
C TYR A 6 -5.12 -5.32 -45.86
N VAL A 7 -5.59 -6.49 -46.35
CA VAL A 7 -5.43 -7.76 -45.59
C VAL A 7 -4.18 -8.56 -46.06
N THR A 8 -3.56 -8.23 -47.17
CA THR A 8 -2.46 -9.05 -47.74
C THR A 8 -1.05 -8.60 -47.33
N PHE A 9 -0.89 -7.48 -46.65
CA PHE A 9 0.45 -6.98 -46.27
C PHE A 9 0.90 -7.45 -44.86
N PHE A 10 0.00 -8.01 -44.03
CA PHE A 10 0.33 -8.50 -42.70
C PHE A 10 0.78 -9.95 -42.63
N ALA A 11 0.58 -10.74 -43.69
CA ALA A 11 0.92 -12.17 -43.70
C ALA A 11 2.31 -12.51 -44.21
N ILE A 12 3.03 -11.56 -44.87
CA ILE A 12 4.35 -11.82 -45.48
C ILE A 12 5.53 -11.50 -44.55
N PHE A 13 5.31 -10.74 -43.46
CA PHE A 13 6.37 -10.43 -42.48
C PHE A 13 6.58 -11.51 -41.41
N PHE A 14 5.75 -12.55 -41.36
CA PHE A 14 5.81 -13.61 -40.34
C PHE A 14 6.54 -14.89 -40.78
N ILE A 15 7.00 -15.01 -42.01
CA ILE A 15 7.56 -16.27 -42.54
C ILE A 15 9.10 -16.25 -42.78
N LEU A 16 9.78 -15.12 -42.58
CA LEU A 16 11.21 -15.04 -42.92
C LEU A 16 12.20 -14.91 -41.76
N PHE A 17 11.78 -15.12 -40.47
CA PHE A 17 12.70 -15.12 -39.34
C PHE A 17 12.52 -16.33 -38.41
N ALA A 18 12.51 -17.53 -38.97
CA ALA A 18 12.59 -18.77 -38.20
C ALA A 18 13.92 -19.47 -38.51
N SER A 19 15.04 -18.85 -38.19
CA SER A 19 16.32 -19.57 -37.99
C SER A 19 17.30 -18.69 -37.19
N ASN A 20 17.64 -19.19 -36.01
CA ASN A 20 18.75 -18.84 -35.14
C ASN A 20 18.68 -17.60 -34.28
N SER A 21 18.70 -17.89 -32.95
CA SER A 21 19.36 -17.16 -31.87
C SER A 21 18.58 -16.06 -31.15
N TYR A 22 18.22 -16.33 -29.92
CA TYR A 22 17.96 -15.37 -28.82
C TYR A 22 16.98 -14.23 -29.10
N PHE A 23 15.68 -14.51 -29.07
CA PHE A 23 14.67 -13.46 -28.92
C PHE A 23 14.63 -12.95 -27.49
N ARG A 24 15.25 -11.79 -27.22
CA ARG A 24 14.78 -10.90 -26.20
C ARG A 24 13.44 -10.34 -26.69
N LEU A 25 12.35 -10.68 -26.02
CA LEU A 25 11.08 -9.97 -26.14
C LEU A 25 11.29 -8.54 -25.61
N ILE A 26 11.56 -7.60 -26.51
CA ILE A 26 11.39 -6.18 -26.22
C ILE A 26 9.88 -5.96 -26.18
N GLN A 27 9.33 -5.93 -24.97
CA GLN A 27 8.00 -5.38 -24.75
C GLN A 27 8.10 -3.88 -25.09
N CYS A 28 7.52 -3.49 -26.23
CA CYS A 28 7.35 -2.08 -26.57
C CYS A 28 6.27 -1.53 -25.64
N GLN A 29 6.67 -0.97 -24.51
CA GLN A 29 5.80 -0.06 -23.76
C GLN A 29 5.52 1.11 -24.71
N LEU A 30 4.24 1.45 -24.88
CA LEU A 30 3.82 2.71 -25.45
C LEU A 30 4.32 3.82 -24.53
N VAL A 31 5.53 4.29 -24.78
CA VAL A 31 6.00 5.56 -24.19
C VAL A 31 5.07 6.63 -24.77
N PRO A 32 4.41 7.45 -23.94
CA PRO A 32 3.68 8.60 -24.46
C PRO A 32 4.64 9.41 -25.31
N ILE A 33 4.21 9.79 -26.52
CA ILE A 33 4.99 10.70 -27.39
C ILE A 33 4.99 12.05 -26.67
N VAL A 34 5.98 12.26 -25.81
CA VAL A 34 6.30 13.58 -25.26
C VAL A 34 6.90 14.36 -26.41
N SER A 35 6.40 15.56 -26.73
CA SER A 35 7.03 16.42 -27.72
C SER A 35 8.44 16.74 -27.22
N ASP A 36 9.45 16.53 -28.05
CA ASP A 36 10.88 16.67 -27.70
C ASP A 36 11.26 18.03 -27.08
N ASP A 37 10.42 19.04 -27.23
CA ASP A 37 10.61 20.40 -26.73
C ASP A 37 9.83 20.71 -25.44
N LEU A 38 9.02 19.75 -24.91
CA LEU A 38 8.27 19.98 -23.68
C LEU A 38 9.19 19.86 -22.45
N VAL A 39 9.21 20.92 -21.65
CA VAL A 39 9.96 20.92 -20.37
C VAL A 39 9.14 20.17 -19.32
N GLU A 40 9.67 19.06 -18.87
CA GLU A 40 9.10 18.20 -17.83
C GLU A 40 10.07 18.04 -16.65
N THR A 41 9.60 17.49 -15.54
CA THR A 41 10.45 17.19 -14.40
C THR A 41 11.04 15.80 -14.55
N TYR A 42 12.36 15.70 -14.51
CA TYR A 42 13.09 14.44 -14.48
C TYR A 42 13.77 14.23 -13.12
N ILE A 43 13.83 12.98 -12.68
CA ILE A 43 14.71 12.54 -11.61
C ILE A 43 15.96 11.95 -12.27
N VAL A 44 17.10 12.53 -11.93
CA VAL A 44 18.41 12.18 -12.51
C VAL A 44 19.25 11.49 -11.46
N PHE A 45 19.76 10.31 -11.78
CA PHE A 45 20.67 9.53 -10.95
C PHE A 45 22.09 9.70 -11.45
N VAL A 46 23.01 9.97 -10.55
CA VAL A 46 24.43 10.20 -10.87
C VAL A 46 25.34 9.40 -9.94
N GLU A 47 26.59 9.18 -10.35
CA GLU A 47 27.59 8.60 -9.48
C GLU A 47 27.81 9.49 -8.23
N GLU A 48 28.15 8.87 -7.10
CA GLU A 48 28.53 9.63 -5.88
C GLU A 48 29.74 10.54 -6.18
N PRO A 49 29.75 11.76 -5.66
CA PRO A 49 30.93 12.62 -5.75
C PRO A 49 32.12 11.96 -5.08
N LEU A 50 33.34 12.27 -5.56
CA LEU A 50 34.59 11.72 -5.02
C LEU A 50 34.69 11.96 -3.50
N GLY A 51 34.78 10.89 -2.74
CA GLY A 51 34.76 10.91 -1.28
C GLY A 51 33.38 10.75 -0.64
N GLY A 52 32.31 10.70 -1.43
CA GLY A 52 30.93 10.52 -0.98
C GLY A 52 30.19 11.84 -0.69
N ALA A 53 28.87 11.82 -0.86
CA ALA A 53 27.99 12.99 -0.65
C ALA A 53 28.06 13.55 0.79
N ASN A 54 28.40 12.72 1.76
CA ASN A 54 28.47 13.09 3.18
C ASN A 54 29.66 14.02 3.52
N LEU A 55 30.68 14.14 2.65
CA LEU A 55 31.80 15.04 2.84
C LEU A 55 31.55 16.44 2.29
N LEU A 56 30.53 16.64 1.50
CA LEU A 56 30.16 17.94 0.93
C LEU A 56 29.09 18.63 1.81
N ASN A 57 29.12 19.95 1.89
CA ASN A 57 27.96 20.68 2.41
C ASN A 57 26.83 20.72 1.38
N ASP A 58 25.64 21.22 1.76
CA ASP A 58 24.45 21.18 0.88
C ASP A 58 24.63 22.00 -0.42
N GLU A 59 25.35 23.11 -0.35
CA GLU A 59 25.63 23.94 -1.50
C GLU A 59 26.66 23.32 -2.46
N GLU A 60 27.67 22.70 -1.92
CA GLU A 60 28.69 21.96 -2.69
C GLU A 60 28.06 20.76 -3.41
N LEU A 61 27.20 20.01 -2.74
CA LEU A 61 26.46 18.91 -3.33
C LEU A 61 25.49 19.41 -4.43
N ALA A 62 24.77 20.48 -4.17
CA ALA A 62 23.88 21.08 -5.17
C ALA A 62 24.67 21.59 -6.38
N ASN A 63 25.87 22.18 -6.19
CA ASN A 63 26.75 22.59 -7.28
C ASN A 63 27.31 21.40 -8.07
N PHE A 64 27.63 20.30 -7.41
CA PHE A 64 27.97 19.04 -8.08
C PHE A 64 26.83 18.56 -8.96
N HIS A 65 25.60 18.51 -8.47
CA HIS A 65 24.44 18.12 -9.25
C HIS A 65 24.12 19.12 -10.40
N ARG A 66 24.29 20.43 -10.17
CA ARG A 66 24.13 21.45 -11.24
C ARG A 66 25.12 21.28 -12.38
N SER A 67 26.28 20.67 -12.16
CA SER A 67 27.26 20.41 -13.22
C SER A 67 26.75 19.48 -14.33
N PHE A 68 25.75 18.68 -14.03
CA PHE A 68 25.07 17.80 -14.99
C PHE A 68 24.04 18.55 -15.85
N LEU A 69 23.48 19.68 -15.37
CA LEU A 69 22.47 20.43 -16.10
C LEU A 69 23.06 21.11 -17.37
N PRO A 70 22.27 21.36 -18.42
CA PRO A 70 22.72 22.10 -19.60
C PRO A 70 22.99 23.58 -19.22
N ASN A 71 22.18 24.16 -18.35
CA ASN A 71 22.34 25.47 -17.71
C ASN A 71 21.52 25.48 -16.41
N ASN A 72 21.73 26.44 -15.53
CA ASN A 72 21.07 26.50 -14.22
C ASN A 72 19.63 27.02 -14.27
N SER A 73 19.23 27.71 -15.33
CA SER A 73 17.91 28.32 -15.45
C SER A 73 17.28 28.02 -16.82
N LEU A 74 15.96 27.99 -16.86
CA LEU A 74 15.17 28.01 -18.10
C LEU A 74 15.25 29.40 -18.74
N ASP A 75 14.88 29.52 -20.01
CA ASP A 75 14.78 30.78 -20.73
C ASP A 75 13.81 31.78 -20.04
N SER A 76 12.84 31.27 -19.28
CA SER A 76 11.94 32.05 -18.43
C SER A 76 12.60 32.65 -17.18
N GLY A 77 13.88 32.33 -16.90
CA GLY A 77 14.60 32.72 -15.67
C GLY A 77 14.32 31.83 -14.46
N LYS A 78 13.44 30.83 -14.56
CA LYS A 78 13.18 29.88 -13.47
C LYS A 78 14.35 28.90 -13.32
N GLU A 79 14.78 28.65 -12.06
CA GLU A 79 15.80 27.62 -11.80
C GLU A 79 15.34 26.23 -12.27
N ARG A 80 16.26 25.47 -12.85
CA ARG A 80 15.98 24.11 -13.34
C ARG A 80 16.00 23.09 -12.21
N MET A 81 16.93 23.20 -11.25
CA MET A 81 17.04 22.25 -10.15
C MET A 81 15.87 22.46 -9.18
N ILE A 82 15.14 21.37 -8.91
CA ILE A 82 14.01 21.33 -7.98
C ILE A 82 14.53 20.82 -6.61
N TYR A 83 15.24 19.70 -6.61
CA TYR A 83 15.84 19.08 -5.42
C TYR A 83 17.21 18.50 -5.72
N SER A 84 18.13 18.61 -4.74
CA SER A 84 19.40 17.92 -4.67
C SER A 84 19.31 16.90 -3.54
N TYR A 85 19.39 15.60 -3.84
CA TYR A 85 19.22 14.53 -2.85
C TYR A 85 20.56 14.11 -2.27
N ARG A 86 20.59 13.84 -0.96
CA ARG A 86 21.80 13.43 -0.24
C ARG A 86 21.73 11.98 0.25
N HIS A 87 20.58 11.61 0.82
CA HIS A 87 20.43 10.37 1.60
C HIS A 87 19.59 9.32 0.87
N ALA A 88 18.52 9.71 0.19
CA ALA A 88 17.59 8.78 -0.47
C ALA A 88 18.19 8.18 -1.76
N ILE A 89 18.78 9.03 -2.59
CA ILE A 89 19.47 8.64 -3.84
C ILE A 89 20.72 9.48 -4.05
N SER A 90 21.65 9.03 -4.90
CA SER A 90 22.69 9.90 -5.47
C SER A 90 22.12 10.52 -6.75
N GLY A 91 21.67 11.78 -6.65
CA GLY A 91 21.01 12.43 -7.78
C GLY A 91 20.19 13.65 -7.41
N PHE A 92 19.37 14.11 -8.35
CA PHE A 92 18.60 15.35 -8.23
C PHE A 92 17.34 15.31 -9.07
N ALA A 93 16.38 16.21 -8.80
CA ALA A 93 15.24 16.48 -9.66
C ALA A 93 15.40 17.83 -10.35
N ALA A 94 15.12 17.88 -11.67
CA ALA A 94 15.24 19.09 -12.46
C ALA A 94 14.23 19.19 -13.62
N LEU A 95 13.98 20.43 -14.07
CA LEU A 95 13.18 20.75 -15.24
C LEU A 95 14.02 20.59 -16.49
N LEU A 96 13.70 19.62 -17.35
CA LEU A 96 14.47 19.24 -18.53
C LEU A 96 13.53 18.90 -19.70
N THR A 97 14.03 19.04 -20.93
CA THR A 97 13.41 18.44 -22.12
C THR A 97 14.00 17.04 -22.34
N ALA A 98 13.32 16.20 -23.13
CA ALA A 98 13.84 14.88 -23.49
C ALA A 98 15.21 14.96 -24.19
N ASN A 99 15.40 15.94 -25.06
CA ASN A 99 16.67 16.18 -25.75
C ASN A 99 17.81 16.59 -24.80
N GLU A 100 17.51 17.36 -23.77
CA GLU A 100 18.50 17.73 -22.73
C GLU A 100 18.91 16.52 -21.88
N VAL A 101 17.99 15.62 -21.57
CA VAL A 101 18.29 14.36 -20.90
C VAL A 101 19.22 13.50 -21.75
N LEU A 102 18.92 13.32 -23.03
CA LEU A 102 19.81 12.59 -23.96
C LEU A 102 21.22 13.21 -24.04
N ALA A 103 21.31 14.54 -24.02
CA ALA A 103 22.60 15.22 -23.98
C ALA A 103 23.36 14.98 -22.67
N MET A 104 22.65 14.85 -21.56
CA MET A 104 23.23 14.57 -20.25
C MET A 104 23.75 13.12 -20.13
N GLU A 105 23.20 12.16 -20.86
CA GLU A 105 23.68 10.77 -20.89
C GLU A 105 25.15 10.62 -21.31
N THR A 106 25.68 11.61 -22.03
CA THR A 106 27.09 11.63 -22.46
C THR A 106 28.06 12.16 -21.40
N LYS A 107 27.55 12.70 -20.28
CA LYS A 107 28.38 13.27 -19.22
C LYS A 107 28.96 12.18 -18.31
N PRO A 108 30.25 12.24 -17.98
CA PRO A 108 30.84 11.32 -17.01
C PRO A 108 30.12 11.38 -15.65
N GLY A 109 29.80 10.20 -15.11
CA GLY A 109 29.07 10.09 -13.85
C GLY A 109 27.54 10.17 -13.97
N PHE A 110 26.99 10.41 -15.15
CA PHE A 110 25.55 10.21 -15.38
C PHE A 110 25.22 8.72 -15.37
N LEU A 111 24.18 8.31 -14.64
CA LEU A 111 23.75 6.91 -14.55
C LEU A 111 22.41 6.66 -15.26
N PHE A 112 21.39 7.46 -14.94
CA PHE A 112 20.03 7.27 -15.44
C PHE A 112 19.17 8.52 -15.20
N ALA A 113 18.15 8.73 -16.03
CA ALA A 113 17.10 9.72 -15.77
C ALA A 113 15.72 9.15 -16.13
N ARG A 114 14.70 9.52 -15.38
CA ARG A 114 13.31 9.16 -15.63
C ARG A 114 12.36 10.32 -15.42
N LEU A 115 11.24 10.31 -16.10
CA LEU A 115 10.15 11.26 -15.86
C LEU A 115 9.59 11.10 -14.44
N ARG A 116 9.07 12.20 -13.89
CA ARG A 116 8.28 12.22 -12.66
C ARG A 116 7.07 11.32 -12.74
N GLU A 117 6.58 10.88 -11.61
CA GLU A 117 5.42 10.00 -11.47
C GLU A 117 4.45 10.46 -10.39
N GLU A 118 3.15 10.15 -10.50
CA GLU A 118 2.09 10.54 -9.57
C GLU A 118 1.79 9.45 -8.52
N LEU A 119 1.59 9.79 -7.23
CA LEU A 119 1.37 8.89 -6.09
C LEU A 119 0.07 9.19 -5.31
N ARG A 120 -0.62 8.17 -4.68
CA ARG A 120 -1.95 8.24 -4.02
C ARG A 120 -2.11 7.48 -2.68
N ALA A 121 -3.09 7.83 -1.83
CA ALA A 121 -3.17 7.59 -0.37
C ALA A 121 -4.34 6.79 0.29
N GLN A 122 -4.31 6.28 1.63
CA GLN A 122 -5.35 5.42 2.37
C GLN A 122 -5.16 5.08 3.90
N THR A 123 -6.13 4.62 4.95
CA THR A 123 -5.97 4.23 6.42
C THR A 123 -7.02 3.52 7.37
N THR A 124 -7.16 3.49 8.72
CA THR A 124 -7.16 2.71 10.00
C THR A 124 -8.36 2.36 10.92
N TYR A 125 -8.25 1.40 12.00
CA TYR A 125 -8.82 1.02 13.35
C TYR A 125 -8.44 -0.42 13.73
N THR A 126 -7.69 -0.84 14.86
CA THR A 126 -7.80 -2.27 15.25
C THR A 126 -6.72 -2.90 16.16
N PRO A 127 -6.20 -2.25 17.19
CA PRO A 127 -5.24 -2.92 18.10
C PRO A 127 -5.81 -4.20 18.70
N GLN A 128 -7.05 -4.12 19.21
CA GLN A 128 -7.72 -5.25 19.87
C GLN A 128 -8.00 -6.44 18.93
N PHE A 129 -8.39 -6.16 17.68
CA PHE A 129 -8.60 -7.22 16.68
C PHE A 129 -7.32 -8.02 16.39
N MET A 130 -6.16 -7.35 16.49
CA MET A 130 -4.85 -7.98 16.30
C MET A 130 -4.24 -8.54 17.59
N GLY A 131 -4.96 -8.50 18.70
CA GLY A 131 -4.55 -9.08 19.97
C GLY A 131 -3.64 -8.20 20.84
N LEU A 132 -3.41 -6.93 20.48
CA LEU A 132 -2.65 -6.01 21.31
C LEU A 132 -3.40 -5.68 22.61
N SER A 133 -2.71 -5.76 23.75
CA SER A 133 -3.29 -5.58 25.09
C SER A 133 -2.42 -4.69 25.96
N GLU A 134 -3.07 -3.82 26.72
CA GLU A 134 -2.39 -2.98 27.73
C GLU A 134 -1.87 -3.78 28.92
N ALA A 135 -2.45 -4.94 29.20
CA ALA A 135 -2.13 -5.76 30.35
C ALA A 135 -0.96 -6.71 30.15
N GLY A 136 -0.42 -6.82 28.93
CA GLY A 136 0.67 -7.74 28.62
C GLY A 136 1.03 -7.75 27.13
N GLY A 137 1.92 -8.67 26.73
CA GLY A 137 2.33 -8.88 25.35
C GLY A 137 3.20 -7.78 24.76
N LEU A 138 3.12 -7.56 23.45
CA LEU A 138 3.99 -6.64 22.73
C LEU A 138 3.85 -5.19 23.21
N TRP A 139 2.64 -4.68 23.39
CA TRP A 139 2.44 -3.30 23.84
C TRP A 139 3.07 -3.03 25.22
N TYR A 140 2.87 -3.96 26.16
CA TYR A 140 3.44 -3.82 27.49
C TYR A 140 4.98 -3.87 27.47
N SER A 141 5.57 -4.83 26.76
CA SER A 141 7.02 -5.03 26.69
C SER A 141 7.73 -3.91 25.92
N SER A 142 7.13 -3.39 24.84
CA SER A 142 7.65 -2.25 24.05
C SER A 142 7.43 -0.89 24.74
N GLN A 143 6.66 -0.88 25.85
CA GLN A 143 6.17 0.35 26.44
C GLN A 143 5.41 1.22 25.42
N PHE A 144 4.60 0.58 24.56
CA PHE A 144 3.79 1.24 23.52
C PHE A 144 4.61 2.00 22.49
N GLY A 145 5.83 1.55 22.18
CA GLY A 145 6.73 2.15 21.20
C GLY A 145 7.50 3.39 21.65
N VAL A 146 7.61 3.61 22.96
CA VAL A 146 8.27 4.80 23.53
C VAL A 146 9.69 4.99 22.97
N GLY A 147 10.00 6.23 22.53
CA GLY A 147 11.31 6.59 21.96
C GLY A 147 11.52 6.17 20.50
N MET A 148 10.55 5.46 19.89
CA MET A 148 10.61 5.17 18.45
C MET A 148 10.03 6.35 17.66
N ILE A 149 10.52 6.57 16.44
CA ILE A 149 10.08 7.64 15.54
C ILE A 149 9.53 7.03 14.26
N ILE A 150 8.26 7.30 13.96
CA ILE A 150 7.63 6.90 12.71
C ILE A 150 7.52 8.11 11.78
N GLY A 151 8.20 8.05 10.64
CA GLY A 151 8.09 9.02 9.56
C GLY A 151 6.95 8.65 8.62
N VAL A 152 5.93 9.50 8.53
CA VAL A 152 4.75 9.30 7.67
C VAL A 152 4.90 10.14 6.40
N ILE A 153 5.05 9.48 5.26
CA ILE A 153 5.20 10.11 3.94
C ILE A 153 3.84 10.11 3.26
N ASP A 154 3.13 11.26 3.23
CA ASP A 154 1.72 11.29 2.87
C ASP A 154 1.20 12.70 2.48
N THR A 155 -0.10 12.98 2.70
CA THR A 155 -0.79 14.25 2.40
C THR A 155 -0.60 15.34 3.45
N GLY A 156 0.20 15.10 4.49
CA GLY A 156 0.41 16.02 5.60
C GLY A 156 -0.24 15.55 6.90
N ILE A 157 -0.44 16.48 7.82
CA ILE A 157 -1.00 16.19 9.14
C ILE A 157 -1.81 17.38 9.67
N THR A 158 -2.84 17.09 10.49
CA THR A 158 -3.62 18.10 11.22
C THR A 158 -3.12 18.17 12.67
N PRO A 159 -2.18 19.07 12.99
CA PRO A 159 -1.44 19.03 14.24
C PRO A 159 -2.30 19.28 15.48
N THR A 160 -3.44 19.96 15.31
CA THR A 160 -4.37 20.28 16.41
C THR A 160 -5.26 19.13 16.83
N HIS A 161 -5.30 18.04 16.05
CA HIS A 161 -6.13 16.88 16.39
C HIS A 161 -5.61 16.19 17.66
N PRO A 162 -6.49 15.75 18.60
CA PRO A 162 -6.10 15.13 19.88
C PRO A 162 -5.17 13.92 19.74
N SER A 163 -5.28 13.15 18.64
CA SER A 163 -4.38 12.03 18.35
C SER A 163 -2.90 12.43 18.22
N PHE A 164 -2.59 13.71 18.08
CA PHE A 164 -1.22 14.24 17.93
C PHE A 164 -0.79 15.11 19.10
N GLN A 165 -1.56 15.11 20.17
CA GLN A 165 -1.20 15.79 21.42
C GLN A 165 -0.43 14.87 22.34
N ASN A 166 0.36 15.44 23.24
CA ASN A 166 1.03 14.68 24.28
C ASN A 166 0.00 13.90 25.09
N PHE A 167 0.30 12.63 25.27
CA PHE A 167 -0.48 11.70 26.06
C PHE A 167 0.41 11.09 27.12
N ASP A 168 -0.05 11.09 28.36
CA ASP A 168 0.75 10.63 29.48
C ASP A 168 2.10 11.39 29.56
N GLU A 169 3.06 10.95 30.34
CA GLU A 169 4.42 11.55 30.38
C GLU A 169 5.27 11.09 29.20
N LEU A 170 4.89 11.49 27.98
CA LEU A 170 5.67 11.15 26.79
C LEU A 170 7.04 11.84 26.84
N PRO A 171 8.18 11.09 26.82
CA PRO A 171 9.50 11.68 26.91
C PRO A 171 9.82 12.56 25.67
N ALA A 172 10.86 13.39 25.79
CA ALA A 172 11.42 14.09 24.65
C ALA A 172 11.93 13.08 23.58
N PRO A 173 11.95 13.45 22.31
CA PRO A 173 12.51 12.60 21.25
C PRO A 173 13.97 12.22 21.54
N PRO A 174 14.45 11.07 21.03
CA PRO A 174 15.82 10.64 21.22
C PRO A 174 16.81 11.65 20.62
N THR A 175 18.03 11.68 21.16
CA THR A 175 19.11 12.61 20.73
C THR A 175 19.57 12.38 19.28
N THR A 176 19.18 11.28 18.67
CA THR A 176 19.39 10.97 17.25
C THR A 176 18.38 11.62 16.31
N TRP A 177 17.39 12.33 16.84
CA TRP A 177 16.42 13.09 16.08
C TRP A 177 16.99 14.46 15.66
N PHE A 178 16.94 14.76 14.36
CA PHE A 178 17.44 16.01 13.76
C PHE A 178 16.41 16.79 12.96
N GLY A 179 15.14 16.34 12.96
CA GLY A 179 14.07 16.95 12.19
C GLY A 179 13.54 18.25 12.79
N THR A 180 12.70 18.92 12.02
CA THR A 180 12.13 20.23 12.36
C THR A 180 10.61 20.28 12.18
N CYS A 181 9.96 21.24 12.83
CA CYS A 181 8.54 21.49 12.74
C CYS A 181 8.31 22.80 11.96
N TRP A 182 7.73 22.70 10.76
CA TRP A 182 7.44 23.88 9.93
C TRP A 182 6.15 24.61 10.31
N PHE A 183 5.34 24.04 11.19
CA PHE A 183 4.23 24.76 11.81
C PHE A 183 4.67 25.81 12.84
N GLY A 184 5.93 25.76 13.28
CA GLY A 184 6.51 26.57 14.34
C GLY A 184 6.65 25.81 15.66
N PRO A 185 7.48 26.32 16.57
CA PRO A 185 7.87 25.61 17.80
C PRO A 185 6.71 25.36 18.77
N ASP A 186 5.66 26.17 18.72
CA ASP A 186 4.53 26.08 19.64
C ASP A 186 3.45 25.06 19.19
N VAL A 187 3.58 24.51 17.98
CA VAL A 187 2.59 23.59 17.40
C VAL A 187 3.02 22.12 17.54
N CYS A 188 4.30 21.83 17.30
CA CYS A 188 4.84 20.51 17.56
C CYS A 188 5.10 20.29 19.06
N ASN A 189 5.09 19.04 19.46
CA ASN A 189 5.20 18.60 20.87
C ASN A 189 5.98 17.27 20.91
N ASN A 190 6.01 16.57 22.06
CA ASN A 190 6.72 15.28 22.13
C ASN A 190 6.01 14.16 21.34
N LYS A 191 4.74 14.33 20.93
CA LYS A 191 4.05 13.37 20.08
C LYS A 191 4.31 13.62 18.60
N LEU A 192 3.97 14.80 18.13
CA LEU A 192 4.29 15.28 16.78
C LEU A 192 5.59 16.09 16.86
N ILE A 193 6.73 15.46 16.59
CA ILE A 193 8.05 16.06 16.77
C ILE A 193 8.57 16.76 15.50
N GLY A 194 7.97 16.48 14.33
CA GLY A 194 8.36 17.05 13.06
C GLY A 194 7.21 17.12 12.06
N ALA A 195 7.25 18.13 11.20
CA ALA A 195 6.32 18.26 10.08
C ALA A 195 6.96 19.11 8.99
N MET A 196 7.03 18.58 7.78
CA MET A 196 7.60 19.24 6.60
C MET A 196 6.75 18.97 5.37
N ALA A 197 6.94 19.77 4.29
CA ALA A 197 6.22 19.60 3.04
C ALA A 197 7.13 19.87 1.83
N PHE A 198 6.95 19.09 0.77
CA PHE A 198 7.77 19.17 -0.44
C PHE A 198 6.87 19.23 -1.66
N GLN A 199 6.95 20.31 -2.44
CA GLN A 199 6.18 20.51 -3.65
C GLN A 199 6.95 21.35 -4.67
N ASN A 200 7.42 20.72 -5.74
CA ASN A 200 8.13 21.41 -6.85
C ASN A 200 9.32 22.28 -6.37
N GLY A 201 10.10 21.79 -5.39
CA GLY A 201 11.22 22.54 -4.80
C GLY A 201 10.78 23.67 -3.86
N GLN A 202 9.49 23.79 -3.57
CA GLN A 202 8.93 24.72 -2.59
C GLN A 202 8.66 24.02 -1.27
N ASN A 203 8.56 24.79 -0.21
CA ASN A 203 8.31 24.36 1.15
C ASN A 203 6.93 24.90 1.62
N PRO A 204 5.80 24.39 1.10
CA PRO A 204 4.47 24.83 1.52
C PRO A 204 4.14 24.35 2.94
N SER A 205 2.94 24.68 3.43
CA SER A 205 2.48 24.19 4.72
C SER A 205 2.33 22.66 4.73
N PRO A 206 2.81 21.97 5.77
CA PRO A 206 2.59 20.54 5.96
C PRO A 206 1.18 20.16 6.44
N LEU A 207 0.26 21.15 6.51
CA LEU A 207 -1.13 20.91 6.88
C LEU A 207 -1.80 19.95 5.89
N ASP A 208 -2.54 18.98 6.41
CA ASP A 208 -3.28 18.02 5.60
C ASP A 208 -4.48 18.69 4.93
N ASP A 209 -4.60 18.55 3.62
CA ASP A 209 -5.66 19.18 2.80
C ASP A 209 -6.78 18.21 2.42
N ILE A 210 -6.61 16.90 2.68
CA ILE A 210 -7.62 15.87 2.38
C ILE A 210 -7.91 14.90 3.52
N GLY A 211 -7.05 14.85 4.55
CA GLY A 211 -7.23 14.02 5.74
C GLY A 211 -6.53 12.67 5.74
N HIS A 212 -5.90 12.30 4.65
CA HIS A 212 -5.35 10.97 4.50
C HIS A 212 -4.09 10.74 5.32
N GLY A 213 -3.11 11.64 5.29
CA GLY A 213 -1.92 11.55 6.12
C GLY A 213 -2.24 11.65 7.62
N THR A 214 -3.22 12.48 7.99
CA THR A 214 -3.77 12.58 9.36
C THR A 214 -4.29 11.23 9.82
N HIS A 215 -5.06 10.57 8.99
CA HIS A 215 -5.60 9.25 9.26
C HIS A 215 -4.48 8.20 9.35
N CYS A 216 -3.51 8.15 8.43
CA CYS A 216 -2.36 7.25 8.45
C CYS A 216 -1.49 7.44 9.70
N ALA A 217 -1.17 8.70 10.04
CA ALA A 217 -0.34 9.01 11.20
C ALA A 217 -1.01 8.59 12.51
N SER A 218 -2.33 8.87 12.65
CA SER A 218 -3.06 8.46 13.84
C SER A 218 -3.20 6.96 13.99
N THR A 219 -3.22 6.22 12.89
CA THR A 219 -3.21 4.76 12.91
C THR A 219 -1.88 4.19 13.34
N ALA A 220 -0.79 4.71 12.78
CA ALA A 220 0.53 4.21 13.12
C ALA A 220 0.87 4.47 14.59
N GLY A 221 0.60 5.68 15.08
CA GLY A 221 1.07 6.06 16.39
C GLY A 221 0.23 7.15 17.10
N GLY A 222 -1.06 7.31 16.78
CA GLY A 222 -1.90 8.31 17.44
C GLY A 222 -2.06 8.09 18.93
N SER A 223 -2.02 9.18 19.71
CA SER A 223 -2.37 9.18 21.14
C SER A 223 -3.82 8.72 21.33
N PRO A 224 -4.18 8.07 22.44
CA PRO A 224 -5.56 7.67 22.74
C PRO A 224 -6.52 8.85 22.77
N VAL A 225 -7.64 8.73 22.05
CA VAL A 225 -8.74 9.70 22.08
C VAL A 225 -10.01 8.97 22.47
N TYR A 226 -10.56 9.34 23.62
CA TYR A 226 -11.77 8.72 24.16
C TYR A 226 -13.01 9.25 23.46
N ASP A 227 -14.08 8.46 23.46
CA ASP A 227 -15.38 8.77 22.83
C ASP A 227 -15.28 9.10 21.32
N ALA A 228 -14.27 8.54 20.65
CA ALA A 228 -14.12 8.63 19.21
C ALA A 228 -15.22 7.84 18.49
N GLY A 229 -15.71 8.36 17.36
CA GLY A 229 -16.72 7.70 16.55
C GLY A 229 -16.94 8.45 15.23
N VAL A 230 -17.65 7.85 14.29
CA VAL A 230 -18.06 8.46 13.03
C VAL A 230 -19.60 8.47 12.97
N LEU A 231 -20.22 9.64 13.05
CA LEU A 231 -21.68 9.78 13.06
C LEU A 231 -22.34 8.85 14.11
N ASP A 232 -21.81 8.82 15.32
CA ASP A 232 -22.21 7.96 16.44
C ASP A 232 -21.98 6.45 16.22
N GLN A 233 -21.32 6.05 15.15
CA GLN A 233 -20.95 4.65 14.90
C GLN A 233 -19.52 4.34 15.37
N ALA A 234 -19.26 3.07 15.73
CA ALA A 234 -17.98 2.55 16.20
C ALA A 234 -17.39 3.34 17.39
N LYS A 235 -18.24 3.80 18.30
CA LYS A 235 -17.82 4.54 19.50
C LYS A 235 -16.84 3.74 20.37
N GLY A 236 -15.81 4.43 20.85
CA GLY A 236 -14.79 3.85 21.71
C GLY A 236 -13.54 4.72 21.82
N THR A 237 -12.42 4.11 22.16
CA THR A 237 -11.12 4.78 22.20
C THR A 237 -10.38 4.58 20.89
N ALA A 238 -10.19 5.66 20.13
CA ALA A 238 -9.29 5.62 18.97
C ALA A 238 -7.84 5.74 19.44
N VAL A 239 -6.99 4.80 19.03
CA VAL A 239 -5.58 4.75 19.42
C VAL A 239 -4.74 4.14 18.30
N GLY A 240 -3.51 4.65 18.13
CA GLY A 240 -2.54 4.11 17.17
C GLY A 240 -1.92 2.78 17.64
N MET A 241 -1.23 2.09 16.71
CA MET A 241 -0.56 0.82 17.00
C MET A 241 0.63 0.99 17.95
N ALA A 242 1.36 2.12 17.88
CA ALA A 242 2.43 2.47 18.80
C ALA A 242 2.13 3.84 19.44
N PRO A 243 1.21 3.91 20.41
CA PRO A 243 0.68 5.19 20.90
C PRO A 243 1.68 6.07 21.65
N LYS A 244 2.82 5.53 22.09
CA LYS A 244 3.92 6.31 22.68
C LYS A 244 5.10 6.52 21.73
N ALA A 245 5.03 6.09 20.48
CA ALA A 245 5.98 6.48 19.45
C ALA A 245 5.82 7.96 19.09
N HIS A 246 6.92 8.61 18.73
CA HIS A 246 6.92 9.93 18.14
C HIS A 246 6.53 9.87 16.67
N LEU A 247 5.90 10.92 16.16
CA LEU A 247 5.49 11.05 14.77
C LEU A 247 6.21 12.21 14.10
N SER A 248 6.62 12.01 12.84
CA SER A 248 7.06 13.07 11.95
C SER A 248 6.34 12.94 10.61
N ALA A 249 5.74 14.03 10.12
CA ALA A 249 4.96 14.06 8.90
C ALA A 249 5.77 14.72 7.76
N TYR A 250 5.80 14.08 6.60
CA TYR A 250 6.43 14.58 5.38
C TYR A 250 5.37 14.62 4.29
N LYS A 251 4.81 15.82 4.07
CA LYS A 251 3.78 16.03 3.05
C LYS A 251 4.41 16.06 1.67
N VAL A 252 4.03 15.11 0.84
CA VAL A 252 4.46 14.95 -0.55
C VAL A 252 3.28 14.84 -1.52
N LEU A 253 2.06 14.72 -0.98
CA LEU A 253 0.82 14.65 -1.75
C LEU A 253 -0.05 15.87 -1.45
N PHE A 254 -0.56 16.52 -2.50
CA PHE A 254 -1.43 17.70 -2.45
C PHE A 254 -2.71 17.40 -3.23
N GLY A 255 -3.88 17.57 -2.60
CA GLY A 255 -5.13 17.11 -3.19
C GLY A 255 -5.14 15.61 -3.49
N GLY A 256 -4.40 14.79 -2.72
CA GLY A 256 -4.27 13.35 -2.89
C GLY A 256 -3.33 12.91 -4.01
N ARG A 257 -2.60 13.83 -4.63
CA ARG A 257 -1.67 13.57 -5.74
C ARG A 257 -0.31 14.21 -5.48
N GLY A 258 0.75 13.60 -6.01
CA GLY A 258 2.11 14.11 -5.88
C GLY A 258 3.03 13.56 -6.97
N TRP A 259 4.23 14.06 -6.97
CA TRP A 259 5.26 13.65 -7.91
C TRP A 259 6.36 12.89 -7.16
N ASP A 260 6.94 11.93 -7.79
CA ASP A 260 7.96 11.06 -7.21
C ASP A 260 9.25 11.81 -6.80
N TYR A 261 9.59 12.93 -7.43
CA TYR A 261 10.71 13.75 -7.00
C TYR A 261 10.42 14.49 -5.67
N ASP A 262 9.18 14.91 -5.40
CA ASP A 262 8.76 15.46 -4.10
C ASP A 262 8.76 14.35 -3.03
N PHE A 263 8.31 13.16 -3.41
CA PHE A 263 8.40 11.98 -2.57
C PHE A 263 9.85 11.64 -2.20
N LEU A 264 10.76 11.64 -3.18
CA LEU A 264 12.19 11.40 -2.93
C LEU A 264 12.76 12.45 -1.96
N ALA A 265 12.37 13.72 -2.09
CA ALA A 265 12.78 14.77 -1.16
C ALA A 265 12.26 14.51 0.27
N GLY A 266 11.03 14.06 0.40
CA GLY A 266 10.42 13.70 1.70
C GLY A 266 11.14 12.52 2.36
N ILE A 267 11.45 11.45 1.61
CA ILE A 267 12.21 10.31 2.14
C ILE A 267 13.66 10.68 2.47
N ASP A 268 14.33 11.43 1.61
CA ASP A 268 15.70 11.90 1.87
C ASP A 268 15.77 12.66 3.20
N GLN A 269 14.80 13.53 3.41
CA GLN A 269 14.67 14.28 4.66
C GLN A 269 14.36 13.36 5.85
N ALA A 270 13.43 12.42 5.73
CA ALA A 270 13.10 11.49 6.80
C ALA A 270 14.29 10.63 7.25
N ILE A 271 15.10 10.16 6.28
CA ILE A 271 16.36 9.45 6.54
C ILE A 271 17.35 10.36 7.28
N ARG A 272 17.50 11.62 6.85
CA ARG A 272 18.35 12.63 7.46
C ARG A 272 17.92 12.95 8.89
N ASP A 273 16.63 13.04 9.13
CA ASP A 273 16.05 13.40 10.42
C ASP A 273 16.18 12.27 11.46
N GLY A 274 16.47 11.04 11.02
CA GLY A 274 16.73 9.91 11.91
C GLY A 274 15.46 9.17 12.34
N VAL A 275 14.47 9.00 11.46
CA VAL A 275 13.30 8.14 11.73
C VAL A 275 13.72 6.67 11.86
N HIS A 276 12.94 5.88 12.59
CA HIS A 276 13.18 4.44 12.76
C HIS A 276 12.35 3.60 11.79
N VAL A 277 11.19 4.10 11.41
CA VAL A 277 10.23 3.46 10.52
C VAL A 277 9.75 4.46 9.48
N LEU A 278 9.66 4.04 8.22
CA LEU A 278 8.98 4.79 7.16
C LEU A 278 7.61 4.15 6.93
N SER A 279 6.55 4.92 7.09
CA SER A 279 5.18 4.54 6.76
C SER A 279 4.76 5.23 5.47
N MET A 280 4.63 4.44 4.39
CA MET A 280 4.42 4.93 3.02
C MET A 280 3.12 4.37 2.46
N SER A 281 2.03 5.10 2.72
CA SER A 281 0.70 4.74 2.27
C SER A 281 0.41 5.23 0.85
N LEU A 282 1.28 4.91 -0.11
CA LEU A 282 1.27 5.41 -1.48
C LEU A 282 1.99 4.46 -2.44
N GLY A 283 1.76 4.60 -3.73
CA GLY A 283 2.36 3.77 -4.78
C GLY A 283 2.04 4.29 -6.18
N SER A 284 2.74 3.72 -7.17
CA SER A 284 2.67 4.16 -8.57
C SER A 284 2.55 3.00 -9.58
N GLY A 285 2.08 1.84 -9.10
CA GLY A 285 1.94 0.63 -9.93
C GLY A 285 3.22 -0.19 -10.07
N PRO A 286 3.14 -1.34 -10.76
CA PRO A 286 4.25 -2.27 -10.94
C PRO A 286 5.31 -1.72 -11.91
N LYS A 287 6.60 -1.82 -11.55
CA LYS A 287 7.74 -1.37 -12.38
C LYS A 287 9.07 -1.95 -11.90
N HIS A 288 10.12 -1.77 -12.70
CA HIS A 288 11.47 -2.13 -12.27
C HIS A 288 11.93 -1.32 -11.05
N PHE A 289 12.74 -1.93 -10.19
CA PHE A 289 13.17 -1.28 -8.94
C PHE A 289 13.90 0.04 -9.16
N PHE A 290 14.73 0.13 -10.19
CA PHE A 290 15.46 1.36 -10.51
C PHE A 290 14.56 2.49 -11.07
N GLU A 291 13.38 2.16 -11.57
CA GLU A 291 12.37 3.10 -12.02
C GLU A 291 11.48 3.59 -10.87
N SER A 292 11.50 2.90 -9.73
CA SER A 292 10.73 3.23 -8.53
C SER A 292 11.56 4.05 -7.55
N GLY A 293 11.24 5.33 -7.39
CA GLY A 293 11.86 6.17 -6.36
C GLY A 293 11.67 5.59 -4.97
N ILE A 294 10.53 4.95 -4.71
CA ILE A 294 10.24 4.26 -3.44
C ILE A 294 11.22 3.09 -3.23
N ALA A 295 11.42 2.26 -4.23
CA ALA A 295 12.33 1.11 -4.12
C ALA A 295 13.78 1.56 -3.89
N VAL A 296 14.29 2.52 -4.70
CA VAL A 296 15.67 3.02 -4.57
C VAL A 296 15.90 3.69 -3.22
N SER A 297 15.02 4.60 -2.80
CA SER A 297 15.18 5.31 -1.52
C SER A 297 15.00 4.39 -0.30
N SER A 298 14.10 3.40 -0.40
CA SER A 298 13.93 2.37 0.65
C SER A 298 15.18 1.50 0.81
N PHE A 299 15.94 1.25 -0.27
CA PHE A 299 17.23 0.57 -0.14
C PHE A 299 18.22 1.42 0.70
N SER A 300 18.29 2.72 0.44
CA SER A 300 19.10 3.65 1.26
C SER A 300 18.63 3.72 2.72
N ALA A 301 17.32 3.55 2.99
CA ALA A 301 16.78 3.50 4.34
C ALA A 301 17.26 2.25 5.11
N ILE A 302 17.19 1.05 4.48
CA ILE A 302 17.61 -0.19 5.16
C ILE A 302 19.11 -0.22 5.49
N THR A 303 19.96 0.45 4.71
CA THR A 303 21.41 0.57 5.04
C THR A 303 21.65 1.35 6.32
N ARG A 304 20.67 2.10 6.81
CA ARG A 304 20.68 2.84 8.09
C ARG A 304 19.81 2.21 9.16
N GLY A 305 19.36 0.98 8.94
CA GLY A 305 18.51 0.25 9.89
C GLY A 305 17.08 0.78 10.01
N ILE A 306 16.62 1.62 9.06
CA ILE A 306 15.25 2.12 8.98
C ILE A 306 14.40 1.09 8.27
N VAL A 307 13.22 0.76 8.81
CA VAL A 307 12.32 -0.23 8.23
C VAL A 307 11.29 0.46 7.32
N PRO A 308 11.33 0.23 6.00
CA PRO A 308 10.34 0.77 5.07
C PRO A 308 9.12 -0.14 5.00
N CYS A 309 7.95 0.38 5.38
CA CYS A 309 6.64 -0.25 5.22
C CYS A 309 5.86 0.47 4.12
N ALA A 310 5.32 -0.26 3.13
CA ALA A 310 4.61 0.36 2.03
C ALA A 310 3.35 -0.41 1.60
N ALA A 311 2.35 0.33 1.12
CA ALA A 311 1.11 -0.23 0.59
C ALA A 311 1.33 -0.93 -0.75
N VAL A 312 0.68 -2.07 -0.95
CA VAL A 312 0.79 -2.83 -2.22
C VAL A 312 -0.07 -2.29 -3.36
N GLY A 313 -0.84 -1.22 -3.13
CA GLY A 313 -1.77 -0.65 -4.11
C GLY A 313 -3.20 -1.18 -3.96
N ASN A 314 -4.15 -0.52 -4.66
CA ASN A 314 -5.59 -0.78 -4.54
C ASN A 314 -6.24 -1.16 -5.87
N GLU A 315 -5.47 -1.69 -6.80
CA GLU A 315 -5.91 -2.07 -8.15
C GLU A 315 -6.34 -3.54 -8.24
N GLY A 316 -6.49 -4.21 -7.07
CA GLY A 316 -7.07 -5.56 -7.01
C GLY A 316 -8.50 -5.61 -7.59
N PRO A 317 -9.00 -6.78 -7.93
CA PRO A 317 -8.38 -8.11 -7.79
C PRO A 317 -7.50 -8.52 -8.99
N THR A 318 -7.10 -7.59 -9.84
CA THR A 318 -6.27 -7.86 -11.02
C THR A 318 -4.93 -8.46 -10.60
N ALA A 319 -4.58 -9.61 -11.18
CA ALA A 319 -3.30 -10.24 -10.92
C ALA A 319 -2.14 -9.43 -11.53
N SER A 320 -0.98 -9.48 -10.89
CA SER A 320 0.25 -8.78 -11.30
C SER A 320 0.16 -7.25 -11.27
N ASP A 321 -0.83 -6.72 -10.56
CA ASP A 321 -0.99 -5.29 -10.31
C ASP A 321 -0.64 -4.96 -8.86
N ILE A 322 0.65 -5.07 -8.55
CA ILE A 322 1.20 -4.87 -7.20
C ILE A 322 2.28 -3.80 -7.20
N SER A 323 2.13 -2.82 -6.32
CA SER A 323 3.11 -1.76 -6.08
C SER A 323 4.08 -2.15 -4.97
N ASN A 324 5.23 -1.47 -4.89
CA ASN A 324 6.18 -1.53 -3.77
C ASN A 324 6.68 -2.95 -3.44
N ASP A 325 6.97 -3.72 -4.46
CA ASP A 325 7.28 -5.16 -4.42
C ASP A 325 8.77 -5.48 -4.24
N ALA A 326 9.63 -4.49 -4.01
CA ALA A 326 11.06 -4.69 -3.77
C ALA A 326 11.29 -5.52 -2.48
N PRO A 327 12.26 -6.48 -2.47
CA PRO A 327 12.41 -7.41 -1.35
C PRO A 327 12.86 -6.75 -0.05
N TRP A 328 13.41 -5.56 -0.09
CA TRP A 328 13.79 -4.80 1.12
C TRP A 328 12.64 -3.95 1.68
N ILE A 329 11.51 -3.84 1.01
CA ILE A 329 10.29 -3.17 1.50
C ILE A 329 9.38 -4.21 2.18
N LEU A 330 8.81 -3.87 3.32
CA LEU A 330 7.71 -4.63 3.93
C LEU A 330 6.40 -4.19 3.26
N SER A 331 5.92 -5.00 2.32
CA SER A 331 4.79 -4.69 1.44
C SER A 331 3.50 -5.22 2.05
N VAL A 332 2.53 -4.31 2.30
CA VAL A 332 1.34 -4.60 3.12
C VAL A 332 0.07 -4.58 2.30
N GLY A 333 -0.66 -5.71 2.31
CA GLY A 333 -2.00 -5.87 1.73
C GLY A 333 -3.11 -5.61 2.76
N ALA A 334 -4.37 -5.51 2.29
CA ALA A 334 -5.53 -5.14 3.09
C ALA A 334 -6.49 -6.31 3.34
N SER A 335 -6.94 -6.45 4.59
CA SER A 335 -8.00 -7.37 5.01
C SER A 335 -9.16 -6.65 5.68
N THR A 336 -10.28 -7.38 5.84
CA THR A 336 -11.43 -6.96 6.65
C THR A 336 -11.20 -7.21 8.15
N THR A 337 -12.07 -6.59 8.98
CA THR A 337 -12.21 -6.89 10.40
C THR A 337 -13.55 -7.55 10.69
N ASP A 338 -13.78 -7.99 11.92
CA ASP A 338 -15.07 -8.55 12.36
C ASP A 338 -16.13 -7.50 12.72
N ARG A 339 -15.77 -6.19 12.65
CA ARG A 339 -16.71 -5.09 12.85
C ARG A 339 -17.45 -4.77 11.57
N ARG A 340 -18.80 -4.57 11.67
CA ARG A 340 -19.67 -4.07 10.61
C ARG A 340 -20.48 -2.87 11.09
N ILE A 341 -20.64 -1.87 10.24
CA ILE A 341 -21.57 -0.74 10.47
C ILE A 341 -22.84 -1.03 9.70
N LYS A 342 -23.66 -1.90 10.29
CA LYS A 342 -24.69 -2.65 9.58
C LYS A 342 -25.93 -1.83 9.26
N VAL A 343 -26.37 -1.93 8.02
CA VAL A 343 -27.67 -1.43 7.52
C VAL A 343 -28.38 -2.56 6.79
N THR A 344 -29.65 -2.82 7.11
CA THR A 344 -30.48 -3.85 6.46
C THR A 344 -31.52 -3.19 5.57
N LEU A 345 -31.58 -3.58 4.30
CA LEU A 345 -32.70 -3.29 3.40
C LEU A 345 -33.76 -4.35 3.60
N LYS A 346 -35.00 -3.93 3.89
CA LYS A 346 -36.17 -4.82 3.90
C LYS A 346 -36.99 -4.55 2.65
N LEU A 347 -37.04 -5.52 1.74
CA LEU A 347 -37.76 -5.44 0.50
C LEU A 347 -39.25 -5.75 0.71
N GLY A 348 -40.14 -5.19 -0.13
CA GLY A 348 -41.58 -5.41 -0.05
C GLY A 348 -42.05 -6.86 -0.23
N ASN A 349 -41.18 -7.75 -0.72
CA ASN A 349 -41.42 -9.20 -0.78
C ASN A 349 -40.95 -9.97 0.47
N GLY A 350 -40.44 -9.26 1.51
CA GLY A 350 -39.92 -9.83 2.76
C GLY A 350 -38.45 -10.25 2.72
N MET A 351 -37.76 -10.13 1.61
CA MET A 351 -36.33 -10.38 1.54
C MET A 351 -35.58 -9.30 2.31
N GLU A 352 -34.54 -9.69 3.06
CA GLU A 352 -33.60 -8.77 3.73
C GLU A 352 -32.23 -8.86 3.06
N ILE A 353 -31.61 -7.69 2.86
CA ILE A 353 -30.26 -7.53 2.29
C ILE A 353 -29.44 -6.68 3.23
N ASP A 354 -28.32 -7.21 3.70
CA ASP A 354 -27.40 -6.50 4.59
C ASP A 354 -26.34 -5.74 3.80
N GLY A 355 -26.00 -4.56 4.29
CA GLY A 355 -24.93 -3.72 3.78
C GLY A 355 -24.36 -2.84 4.88
N GLU A 356 -23.58 -1.83 4.51
CA GLU A 356 -22.92 -0.93 5.46
C GLU A 356 -23.10 0.55 5.12
N SER A 357 -23.15 1.42 6.16
CA SER A 357 -23.13 2.87 6.06
C SER A 357 -22.83 3.48 7.43
N ALA A 358 -22.01 4.51 7.47
CA ALA A 358 -21.83 5.31 8.69
C ALA A 358 -23.03 6.24 8.95
N TYR A 359 -23.83 6.59 7.92
CA TYR A 359 -25.03 7.39 8.12
C TYR A 359 -26.13 6.56 8.80
N GLN A 360 -26.32 6.78 10.10
CA GLN A 360 -27.35 6.11 10.91
C GLN A 360 -27.91 7.08 11.97
N GLN A 361 -28.63 8.11 11.51
CA GLN A 361 -29.18 9.15 12.39
C GLN A 361 -30.41 8.62 13.15
N ASP A 362 -30.45 8.85 14.46
CA ASP A 362 -31.55 8.45 15.36
C ASP A 362 -32.91 9.09 14.98
N THR A 363 -32.86 10.25 14.33
CA THR A 363 -34.06 10.96 13.87
C THR A 363 -34.66 10.37 12.58
N PHE A 364 -33.98 9.43 11.93
CA PHE A 364 -34.49 8.79 10.73
C PHE A 364 -35.54 7.73 11.05
N VAL A 365 -36.74 7.94 10.52
CA VAL A 365 -37.83 6.96 10.60
C VAL A 365 -37.80 6.06 9.38
N SER A 366 -37.53 4.79 9.57
CA SER A 366 -37.56 3.79 8.50
C SER A 366 -38.98 3.62 7.97
N THR A 367 -39.21 4.03 6.74
CA THR A 367 -40.50 3.89 6.03
C THR A 367 -40.29 3.16 4.72
N GLU A 368 -41.31 2.47 4.25
CA GLU A 368 -41.30 1.82 2.96
C GLU A 368 -41.40 2.88 1.83
N MET A 369 -40.42 2.86 0.92
CA MET A 369 -40.29 3.79 -0.22
C MET A 369 -40.12 3.00 -1.52
N GLU A 370 -40.55 3.59 -2.63
CA GLU A 370 -40.32 3.04 -3.96
C GLU A 370 -38.80 2.98 -4.27
N LEU A 371 -38.37 1.88 -4.89
CA LEU A 371 -37.01 1.69 -5.41
C LEU A 371 -36.99 2.08 -6.89
N VAL A 372 -35.93 2.79 -7.29
CA VAL A 372 -35.67 3.10 -8.70
C VAL A 372 -34.23 2.81 -9.08
N PHE A 373 -34.04 2.22 -10.26
CA PHE A 373 -32.74 1.97 -10.86
C PHE A 373 -32.64 2.75 -12.17
N PRO A 374 -32.17 4.01 -12.15
CA PRO A 374 -32.05 4.85 -13.36
C PRO A 374 -31.18 4.20 -14.43
N GLY A 375 -30.11 3.50 -14.03
CA GLY A 375 -29.17 2.82 -14.91
C GLY A 375 -29.69 1.52 -15.53
N ALA A 376 -30.95 1.13 -15.34
CA ALA A 376 -31.52 -0.10 -15.94
C ALA A 376 -31.48 -0.10 -17.48
N SER A 377 -31.36 1.07 -18.11
CA SER A 377 -31.17 1.23 -19.56
C SER A 377 -29.74 0.96 -20.04
N GLY A 378 -28.78 0.83 -19.14
CA GLY A 378 -27.35 0.70 -19.44
C GLY A 378 -26.62 2.02 -19.66
N SER A 379 -27.26 3.19 -19.42
CA SER A 379 -26.60 4.49 -19.47
C SER A 379 -25.58 4.63 -18.34
N GLU A 380 -24.30 4.82 -18.67
CA GLU A 380 -23.23 4.96 -17.67
C GLU A 380 -23.45 6.10 -16.67
N PRO A 381 -23.87 7.33 -17.08
CA PRO A 381 -24.16 8.38 -16.13
C PRO A 381 -25.28 8.03 -15.14
N ASP A 382 -26.28 7.29 -15.58
CA ASP A 382 -27.41 6.88 -14.75
C ASP A 382 -27.03 5.70 -13.83
N LEU A 383 -26.24 4.74 -14.34
CA LEU A 383 -25.66 3.66 -13.54
C LEU A 383 -24.87 4.19 -12.34
N GLN A 384 -24.04 5.21 -12.58
CA GLN A 384 -23.18 5.82 -11.60
C GLN A 384 -23.86 6.92 -10.77
N CYS A 385 -25.14 7.21 -11.01
CA CYS A 385 -25.87 8.35 -10.43
C CYS A 385 -25.14 9.70 -10.60
N SER A 386 -24.39 9.86 -11.69
CA SER A 386 -23.64 11.08 -11.99
C SER A 386 -24.54 12.15 -12.66
N SER A 387 -25.61 11.73 -13.33
CA SER A 387 -26.63 12.61 -13.93
C SER A 387 -28.00 11.99 -13.68
N LEU A 388 -28.82 12.63 -12.86
CA LEU A 388 -30.13 12.11 -12.45
C LEU A 388 -31.24 13.09 -12.87
N ASN A 389 -32.31 12.56 -13.45
CA ASN A 389 -33.53 13.35 -13.68
C ASN A 389 -34.38 13.38 -12.40
N PRO A 390 -34.65 14.55 -11.80
CA PRO A 390 -35.42 14.66 -10.57
C PRO A 390 -36.82 14.00 -10.67
N ALA A 391 -37.47 14.01 -11.83
CA ALA A 391 -38.78 13.40 -12.00
C ALA A 391 -38.81 11.89 -11.75
N ASP A 392 -37.67 11.22 -12.00
CA ASP A 392 -37.58 9.76 -11.86
C ASP A 392 -37.20 9.31 -10.45
N VAL A 393 -36.50 10.19 -9.67
CA VAL A 393 -35.88 9.83 -8.38
C VAL A 393 -36.50 10.51 -7.17
N GLN A 394 -37.29 11.56 -7.36
CA GLN A 394 -37.88 12.32 -6.26
C GLN A 394 -38.71 11.45 -5.31
N GLY A 395 -38.40 11.49 -4.02
CA GLY A 395 -39.10 10.74 -2.97
C GLY A 395 -38.75 9.25 -2.87
N LYS A 396 -37.83 8.74 -3.70
CA LYS A 396 -37.50 7.31 -3.82
C LYS A 396 -36.14 6.95 -3.23
N ILE A 397 -35.89 5.65 -3.09
CA ILE A 397 -34.55 5.05 -2.87
C ILE A 397 -33.93 4.79 -4.23
N VAL A 398 -32.73 5.32 -4.48
CA VAL A 398 -32.05 5.27 -5.78
C VAL A 398 -30.93 4.25 -5.75
N LEU A 399 -30.89 3.36 -6.74
CA LEU A 399 -29.83 2.35 -6.91
C LEU A 399 -28.71 2.93 -7.78
N CYS A 400 -27.47 2.91 -7.26
CA CYS A 400 -26.27 3.41 -7.91
C CYS A 400 -25.19 2.31 -7.92
N VAL A 401 -24.46 2.14 -9.02
CA VAL A 401 -23.35 1.17 -9.11
C VAL A 401 -22.04 1.84 -8.65
N VAL A 402 -21.18 1.06 -7.98
CA VAL A 402 -19.82 1.48 -7.64
C VAL A 402 -19.00 1.64 -8.93
N ALA A 403 -18.82 2.87 -9.37
CA ALA A 403 -17.92 3.27 -10.49
C ALA A 403 -17.88 4.80 -10.60
N GLY A 404 -16.84 5.35 -11.20
CA GLY A 404 -16.73 6.77 -11.54
C GLY A 404 -16.59 7.68 -10.32
N LEU A 405 -17.67 8.33 -9.89
CA LEU A 405 -17.66 9.27 -8.76
C LEU A 405 -17.47 8.56 -7.41
N TYR A 406 -16.91 9.27 -6.42
CA TYR A 406 -16.94 8.83 -5.03
C TYR A 406 -18.37 8.60 -4.55
N ASN A 407 -18.59 7.54 -3.76
CA ASN A 407 -19.95 7.16 -3.36
C ASN A 407 -20.67 8.22 -2.53
N VAL A 408 -19.93 8.97 -1.69
CA VAL A 408 -20.50 10.08 -0.92
C VAL A 408 -21.00 11.19 -1.86
N ASP A 409 -20.26 11.48 -2.95
CA ASP A 409 -20.66 12.48 -3.96
C ASP A 409 -21.92 12.05 -4.73
N LYS A 410 -22.04 10.74 -5.03
CA LYS A 410 -23.28 10.18 -5.59
C LYS A 410 -24.46 10.46 -4.67
N GLY A 411 -24.28 10.25 -3.36
CA GLY A 411 -25.26 10.60 -2.32
C GLY A 411 -25.68 12.06 -2.36
N GLY A 412 -24.71 12.97 -2.54
CA GLY A 412 -24.97 14.41 -2.73
C GLY A 412 -25.86 14.67 -3.96
N ARG A 413 -25.61 14.01 -5.09
CA ARG A 413 -26.41 14.14 -6.32
C ARG A 413 -27.82 13.55 -6.17
N VAL A 414 -27.93 12.37 -5.55
CA VAL A 414 -29.24 11.76 -5.24
C VAL A 414 -30.08 12.70 -4.36
N LYS A 415 -29.47 13.25 -3.29
CA LYS A 415 -30.13 14.22 -2.40
C LYS A 415 -30.57 15.47 -3.14
N ALA A 416 -29.69 16.03 -3.99
CA ALA A 416 -29.99 17.23 -4.80
C ALA A 416 -31.12 16.99 -5.81
N ALA A 417 -31.25 15.79 -6.37
CA ALA A 417 -32.34 15.39 -7.26
C ALA A 417 -33.64 15.03 -6.51
N GLY A 418 -33.67 15.11 -5.18
CA GLY A 418 -34.86 14.84 -4.35
C GLY A 418 -35.02 13.39 -3.90
N GLY A 419 -34.06 12.52 -4.15
CA GLY A 419 -34.03 11.15 -3.61
C GLY A 419 -33.98 11.12 -2.09
N LYS A 420 -34.61 10.12 -1.47
CA LYS A 420 -34.72 9.98 -0.01
C LYS A 420 -33.78 8.93 0.58
N GLY A 421 -33.22 8.06 -0.25
CA GLY A 421 -32.23 7.08 0.13
C GLY A 421 -31.41 6.64 -1.08
N MET A 422 -30.28 5.98 -0.82
CA MET A 422 -29.38 5.50 -1.85
C MET A 422 -28.86 4.10 -1.50
N ILE A 423 -28.77 3.23 -2.50
CA ILE A 423 -28.10 1.94 -2.37
C ILE A 423 -26.91 1.92 -3.32
N ILE A 424 -25.71 1.76 -2.77
CA ILE A 424 -24.49 1.53 -3.54
C ILE A 424 -24.36 0.02 -3.78
N MET A 425 -24.31 -0.35 -5.04
CA MET A 425 -24.23 -1.74 -5.49
C MET A 425 -22.82 -2.06 -5.99
N ASN A 426 -22.17 -3.04 -5.38
CA ASN A 426 -20.93 -3.58 -5.92
C ASN A 426 -21.16 -4.18 -7.32
N ASN A 427 -20.17 -4.05 -8.20
CA ASN A 427 -20.05 -4.84 -9.42
C ASN A 427 -19.24 -6.12 -9.14
N ILE A 428 -19.05 -6.97 -10.16
CA ILE A 428 -18.39 -8.26 -10.04
C ILE A 428 -16.95 -8.15 -9.50
N GLN A 429 -16.23 -7.06 -9.82
CA GLN A 429 -14.85 -6.85 -9.37
C GLN A 429 -14.77 -6.50 -7.89
N HIS A 430 -15.77 -5.81 -7.36
CA HIS A 430 -15.82 -5.38 -5.95
C HIS A 430 -16.29 -6.51 -5.01
N GLY A 431 -16.87 -7.57 -5.52
CA GLY A 431 -17.22 -8.78 -4.76
C GLY A 431 -18.02 -8.51 -3.50
N PHE A 432 -17.53 -8.98 -2.35
CA PHE A 432 -18.22 -8.89 -1.06
C PHE A 432 -17.76 -7.73 -0.18
N THR A 433 -16.68 -7.02 -0.50
CA THR A 433 -16.21 -5.90 0.34
C THR A 433 -17.19 -4.73 0.29
N THR A 434 -17.75 -4.35 1.44
CA THR A 434 -18.65 -3.21 1.60
C THR A 434 -17.99 -2.10 2.43
N LEU A 435 -18.33 -0.84 2.12
CA LEU A 435 -17.73 0.34 2.74
C LEU A 435 -18.75 1.10 3.58
N ALA A 436 -18.38 1.39 4.84
CA ALA A 436 -19.19 2.17 5.77
C ALA A 436 -18.90 3.67 5.62
N GLU A 437 -19.22 4.25 4.46
CA GLU A 437 -18.91 5.65 4.17
C GLU A 437 -19.89 6.62 4.88
N PRO A 438 -19.43 7.85 5.23
CA PRO A 438 -20.24 8.86 5.92
C PRO A 438 -21.16 9.62 4.94
N HIS A 439 -22.17 8.94 4.43
CA HIS A 439 -23.11 9.51 3.45
C HIS A 439 -23.88 10.72 3.97
N VAL A 440 -24.44 11.53 3.05
CA VAL A 440 -25.21 12.76 3.33
C VAL A 440 -26.72 12.52 3.38
N LEU A 441 -27.16 11.30 3.15
CA LEU A 441 -28.55 10.81 3.20
C LEU A 441 -28.55 9.33 3.62
N PRO A 442 -29.71 8.74 4.02
CA PRO A 442 -29.82 7.30 4.29
C PRO A 442 -29.27 6.46 3.16
N ALA A 443 -28.31 5.60 3.42
CA ALA A 443 -27.66 4.78 2.40
C ALA A 443 -27.27 3.40 2.92
N SER A 444 -27.03 2.47 1.99
CA SER A 444 -26.43 1.15 2.27
C SER A 444 -25.55 0.74 1.10
N HIS A 445 -24.32 0.31 1.39
CA HIS A 445 -23.41 -0.29 0.43
C HIS A 445 -23.50 -1.80 0.52
N ILE A 446 -23.92 -2.46 -0.56
CA ILE A 446 -24.23 -3.90 -0.60
C ILE A 446 -23.26 -4.67 -1.52
N SER A 447 -23.10 -5.97 -1.22
CA SER A 447 -22.24 -6.87 -2.01
C SER A 447 -22.74 -7.05 -3.44
N TYR A 448 -21.87 -7.56 -4.33
CA TYR A 448 -22.25 -7.88 -5.71
C TYR A 448 -23.38 -8.92 -5.79
N VAL A 449 -23.31 -9.98 -4.99
CA VAL A 449 -24.35 -11.04 -4.99
C VAL A 449 -25.70 -10.48 -4.53
N ASP A 450 -25.70 -9.60 -3.54
CA ASP A 450 -26.92 -8.96 -3.04
C ASP A 450 -27.43 -7.89 -4.02
N ALA A 451 -26.52 -7.20 -4.71
CA ALA A 451 -26.87 -6.29 -5.80
C ALA A 451 -27.63 -7.03 -6.93
N GLN A 452 -27.18 -8.23 -7.32
CA GLN A 452 -27.89 -9.05 -8.31
C GLN A 452 -29.31 -9.43 -7.85
N LYS A 453 -29.47 -9.84 -6.59
CA LYS A 453 -30.80 -10.14 -6.00
C LYS A 453 -31.70 -8.90 -6.02
N LEU A 454 -31.15 -7.74 -5.65
CA LEU A 454 -31.90 -6.48 -5.62
C LEU A 454 -32.34 -6.04 -7.02
N VAL A 455 -31.45 -6.10 -8.01
CA VAL A 455 -31.76 -5.77 -9.41
C VAL A 455 -32.84 -6.72 -9.96
N ALA A 456 -32.75 -8.03 -9.71
CA ALA A 456 -33.73 -8.99 -10.10
C ALA A 456 -35.13 -8.69 -9.48
N TYR A 457 -35.15 -8.32 -8.18
CA TYR A 457 -36.39 -7.91 -7.51
C TYR A 457 -37.01 -6.67 -8.17
N VAL A 458 -36.20 -5.63 -8.46
CA VAL A 458 -36.70 -4.40 -9.11
C VAL A 458 -37.24 -4.67 -10.52
N GLN A 459 -36.57 -5.54 -11.29
CA GLN A 459 -36.99 -5.87 -12.67
C GLN A 459 -38.26 -6.73 -12.73
N THR A 460 -38.53 -7.55 -11.72
CA THR A 460 -39.65 -8.49 -11.73
C THR A 460 -40.86 -7.99 -10.94
N THR A 461 -40.74 -6.85 -10.23
CA THR A 461 -41.82 -6.31 -9.39
C THR A 461 -42.37 -5.02 -10.01
N GLY A 462 -43.69 -4.95 -10.22
CA GLY A 462 -44.32 -3.78 -10.87
C GLY A 462 -44.20 -2.46 -10.07
N GLN A 463 -44.13 -2.53 -8.75
CA GLN A 463 -43.87 -1.38 -7.85
C GLN A 463 -42.90 -1.83 -6.75
N PRO A 464 -41.62 -1.91 -7.06
CA PRO A 464 -40.64 -2.37 -6.09
C PRO A 464 -40.45 -1.35 -4.95
N LYS A 465 -40.49 -1.82 -3.72
CA LYS A 465 -40.35 -1.00 -2.52
C LYS A 465 -39.35 -1.60 -1.56
N ALA A 466 -38.72 -0.74 -0.75
CA ALA A 466 -37.87 -1.14 0.37
C ALA A 466 -37.92 -0.13 1.50
N SER A 467 -37.50 -0.58 2.68
CA SER A 467 -37.17 0.29 3.80
C SER A 467 -35.69 0.09 4.20
N ILE A 468 -35.02 1.18 4.62
CA ILE A 468 -33.66 1.17 5.13
C ILE A 468 -33.77 1.06 6.66
N VAL A 469 -33.13 0.06 7.27
CA VAL A 469 -33.14 -0.18 8.71
C VAL A 469 -31.73 -0.13 9.25
N PHE A 470 -31.46 0.85 10.09
CA PHE A 470 -30.19 0.98 10.77
C PHE A 470 -30.03 -0.04 11.89
N LYS A 471 -28.86 -0.69 11.97
CA LYS A 471 -28.53 -1.74 12.93
C LYS A 471 -27.36 -1.40 13.85
N GLY A 472 -26.72 -0.25 13.60
CA GLY A 472 -25.57 0.21 14.38
C GLY A 472 -24.31 -0.61 14.13
N THR A 473 -23.35 -0.40 15.01
CA THR A 473 -22.08 -1.12 15.04
C THR A 473 -22.28 -2.53 15.57
N GLN A 474 -21.82 -3.53 14.82
CA GLN A 474 -21.85 -4.95 15.19
C GLN A 474 -20.47 -5.59 15.09
N PHE A 475 -20.18 -6.56 15.95
CA PHE A 475 -18.93 -7.32 15.99
C PHE A 475 -19.21 -8.81 15.78
N GLY A 476 -18.15 -9.58 15.49
CA GLY A 476 -18.23 -11.03 15.30
C GLY A 476 -18.67 -11.42 13.88
N ALA A 477 -18.50 -10.55 12.88
CA ALA A 477 -18.74 -10.92 11.49
C ALA A 477 -17.82 -12.07 11.04
N SER A 478 -18.29 -12.90 10.12
CA SER A 478 -17.55 -14.03 9.55
C SER A 478 -17.90 -14.17 8.06
N PRO A 479 -16.95 -14.60 7.21
CA PRO A 479 -15.57 -14.95 7.51
C PRO A 479 -14.66 -13.74 7.71
N VAL A 480 -13.72 -13.81 8.67
CA VAL A 480 -12.70 -12.76 8.90
C VAL A 480 -11.41 -13.36 9.47
N PRO A 481 -10.25 -12.78 9.17
CA PRO A 481 -10.05 -11.75 8.15
C PRO A 481 -10.30 -12.32 6.74
N SER A 482 -10.86 -11.51 5.84
CA SER A 482 -10.90 -11.80 4.40
C SER A 482 -10.10 -10.75 3.64
N ILE A 483 -9.53 -11.11 2.48
CA ILE A 483 -8.76 -10.19 1.66
C ILE A 483 -9.72 -9.24 0.94
N ALA A 484 -9.53 -7.94 1.12
CA ALA A 484 -10.33 -6.91 0.46
C ALA A 484 -10.16 -6.97 -1.07
N TYR A 485 -11.26 -6.74 -1.82
CA TYR A 485 -11.23 -6.84 -3.28
C TYR A 485 -10.12 -5.99 -3.91
N PHE A 486 -9.93 -4.77 -3.40
CA PHE A 486 -9.00 -3.78 -3.94
C PHE A 486 -7.53 -4.07 -3.64
N SER A 487 -7.21 -4.89 -2.64
CA SER A 487 -5.82 -5.15 -2.25
C SER A 487 -4.99 -5.62 -3.45
N GLY A 488 -3.85 -5.00 -3.72
CA GLY A 488 -2.98 -5.36 -4.84
C GLY A 488 -2.57 -6.85 -4.81
N ARG A 489 -2.48 -7.47 -5.98
CA ARG A 489 -2.21 -8.90 -6.17
C ARG A 489 -0.88 -9.13 -6.88
N GLY A 490 -0.05 -10.04 -6.34
CA GLY A 490 1.03 -10.66 -7.09
C GLY A 490 0.50 -11.67 -8.15
N PRO A 491 1.41 -12.41 -8.81
CA PRO A 491 2.88 -12.27 -8.73
C PRO A 491 3.37 -10.98 -9.36
N SER A 492 4.48 -10.43 -8.87
CA SER A 492 5.13 -9.31 -9.56
C SER A 492 5.87 -9.79 -10.80
N ASN A 493 5.78 -9.00 -11.87
CA ASN A 493 6.57 -9.21 -13.09
C ASN A 493 8.02 -8.68 -12.98
N TYR A 494 8.35 -7.98 -11.88
CA TYR A 494 9.59 -7.19 -11.76
C TYR A 494 10.49 -7.60 -10.61
N ASN A 495 10.08 -8.56 -9.75
CA ASN A 495 10.84 -8.97 -8.55
C ASN A 495 11.44 -10.38 -8.65
N GLY A 496 11.46 -10.99 -9.83
CA GLY A 496 12.06 -12.31 -10.05
C GLY A 496 11.32 -13.48 -9.39
N GLY A 497 10.09 -13.27 -8.87
CA GLY A 497 9.26 -14.34 -8.32
C GLY A 497 9.08 -14.32 -6.80
N ILE A 498 9.59 -13.32 -6.09
CA ILE A 498 9.33 -13.17 -4.66
C ILE A 498 7.82 -12.99 -4.44
N ILE A 499 7.27 -13.75 -3.48
CA ILE A 499 5.85 -13.66 -3.11
C ILE A 499 5.57 -12.28 -2.50
N LYS A 500 4.59 -11.57 -3.05
CA LYS A 500 4.10 -10.29 -2.56
C LYS A 500 2.56 -10.25 -2.67
N PRO A 501 1.85 -9.60 -1.71
CA PRO A 501 2.35 -8.86 -0.54
C PRO A 501 3.18 -9.72 0.40
N ASP A 502 3.90 -9.10 1.35
CA ASP A 502 4.58 -9.84 2.42
C ASP A 502 3.60 -10.30 3.49
N ILE A 503 2.68 -9.41 3.85
CA ILE A 503 1.75 -9.57 4.95
C ILE A 503 0.44 -8.82 4.64
N VAL A 504 -0.67 -9.18 5.29
CA VAL A 504 -1.88 -8.39 5.29
C VAL A 504 -2.23 -7.91 6.70
N ALA A 505 -2.90 -6.75 6.77
CA ALA A 505 -3.38 -6.14 7.99
C ALA A 505 -4.75 -5.49 7.76
N PRO A 506 -5.49 -5.09 8.82
CA PRO A 506 -6.77 -4.44 8.68
C PRO A 506 -6.72 -3.21 7.77
N GLY A 507 -7.56 -3.18 6.75
CA GLY A 507 -7.61 -2.13 5.76
C GLY A 507 -9.02 -1.75 5.28
N VAL A 508 -10.09 -2.29 5.88
CA VAL A 508 -11.47 -2.00 5.49
C VAL A 508 -12.24 -1.36 6.64
N ASN A 509 -12.95 -0.26 6.37
CA ASN A 509 -13.78 0.48 7.33
C ASN A 509 -13.02 0.86 8.61
N ILE A 510 -11.87 1.46 8.43
CA ILE A 510 -10.94 1.80 9.49
C ILE A 510 -11.23 3.19 10.03
N LEU A 511 -11.46 3.31 11.34
CA LEU A 511 -11.71 4.57 12.02
C LEU A 511 -10.40 5.21 12.47
N ALA A 512 -10.15 6.46 12.05
CA ALA A 512 -9.01 7.25 12.53
C ALA A 512 -9.25 8.76 12.40
N ALA A 513 -8.29 9.55 12.90
CA ALA A 513 -8.34 10.99 12.91
C ALA A 513 -8.57 11.59 11.50
N TRP A 514 -9.35 12.65 11.44
CA TRP A 514 -9.70 13.34 10.22
C TRP A 514 -9.70 14.87 10.44
N PRO A 515 -9.32 15.71 9.44
CA PRO A 515 -9.19 17.15 9.67
C PRO A 515 -10.51 17.90 9.77
N THR A 516 -11.61 17.33 9.27
CA THR A 516 -12.93 17.98 9.18
C THR A 516 -14.04 17.02 9.56
N GLN A 517 -15.18 17.56 10.00
CA GLN A 517 -16.36 16.74 10.21
C GLN A 517 -16.91 16.19 8.89
N VAL A 518 -17.42 14.97 8.95
CA VAL A 518 -18.02 14.24 7.82
C VAL A 518 -19.53 14.08 8.00
N GLY A 519 -20.24 13.75 6.91
CA GLY A 519 -21.68 13.45 6.92
C GLY A 519 -22.56 14.62 6.47
N PRO A 520 -23.87 14.59 6.82
CA PRO A 520 -24.88 15.45 6.18
C PRO A 520 -24.84 16.93 6.60
N ASN A 521 -24.32 17.23 7.78
CA ASN A 521 -24.31 18.58 8.36
C ASN A 521 -22.99 18.83 9.09
N PRO A 522 -21.86 18.95 8.36
CA PRO A 522 -20.58 19.23 9.01
C PRO A 522 -20.62 20.60 9.68
N THR A 523 -20.26 20.64 10.97
CA THR A 523 -20.07 21.89 11.71
C THR A 523 -18.64 22.38 11.55
N GLY A 524 -18.37 23.64 11.91
CA GLY A 524 -17.01 24.19 11.87
C GLY A 524 -16.08 23.67 13.00
N ASP A 525 -16.57 22.81 13.89
CA ASP A 525 -15.74 22.18 14.93
C ASP A 525 -14.89 21.06 14.31
N THR A 526 -13.57 21.19 14.39
CA THR A 526 -12.59 20.26 13.84
C THR A 526 -11.73 19.60 14.93
N THR A 527 -12.05 19.82 16.21
CA THR A 527 -11.16 19.48 17.33
C THR A 527 -11.11 17.99 17.68
N SER A 528 -12.08 17.18 17.26
CA SER A 528 -12.11 15.74 17.58
C SER A 528 -12.87 14.96 16.50
N THR A 529 -12.41 15.09 15.26
CA THR A 529 -13.10 14.54 14.09
C THR A 529 -12.44 13.24 13.62
N PHE A 530 -13.26 12.25 13.28
CA PHE A 530 -12.86 10.94 12.80
C PHE A 530 -13.59 10.58 11.52
N ASN A 531 -12.99 9.68 10.73
CA ASN A 531 -13.63 9.13 9.54
C ASN A 531 -13.32 7.63 9.39
N PHE A 532 -14.22 6.91 8.72
CA PHE A 532 -13.91 5.60 8.16
C PHE A 532 -13.23 5.75 6.81
N ASN A 533 -12.18 4.99 6.61
CA ASN A 533 -11.55 4.87 5.31
C ASN A 533 -11.13 3.42 5.03
N SER A 534 -10.87 3.06 3.76
CA SER A 534 -10.53 1.69 3.35
C SER A 534 -9.44 1.68 2.29
N GLY A 535 -8.50 0.74 2.41
CA GLY A 535 -7.38 0.61 1.48
C GLY A 535 -6.16 -0.10 2.05
N THR A 536 -5.19 -0.44 1.20
CA THR A 536 -3.90 -1.03 1.62
C THR A 536 -3.04 -0.05 2.40
N SER A 537 -3.19 1.23 2.16
CA SER A 537 -2.55 2.26 2.96
C SER A 537 -3.22 2.45 4.33
N MET A 538 -4.39 1.81 4.61
CA MET A 538 -4.94 1.64 5.96
C MET A 538 -4.21 0.53 6.69
N ALA A 539 -3.91 -0.52 5.97
CA ALA A 539 -3.17 -1.66 6.48
C ALA A 539 -1.71 -1.30 6.80
N THR A 540 -1.07 -0.47 5.97
CA THR A 540 0.34 -0.10 6.11
C THR A 540 0.69 0.56 7.44
N PRO A 541 -0.01 1.59 7.93
CA PRO A 541 0.32 2.20 9.22
C PRO A 541 0.06 1.28 10.41
N HIS A 542 -0.85 0.31 10.33
CA HIS A 542 -0.96 -0.74 11.34
C HIS A 542 0.37 -1.49 11.49
N VAL A 543 0.91 -1.95 10.37
CA VAL A 543 2.19 -2.67 10.37
C VAL A 543 3.34 -1.76 10.77
N SER A 544 3.32 -0.48 10.35
CA SER A 544 4.37 0.49 10.72
C SER A 544 4.45 0.73 12.23
N GLY A 545 3.31 0.79 12.93
CA GLY A 545 3.29 0.89 14.38
C GLY A 545 3.78 -0.39 15.05
N ILE A 546 3.35 -1.57 14.58
CA ILE A 546 3.86 -2.86 15.08
C ILE A 546 5.39 -2.96 14.88
N VAL A 547 5.91 -2.51 13.74
CA VAL A 547 7.36 -2.44 13.48
C VAL A 547 8.06 -1.53 14.51
N ALA A 548 7.48 -0.40 14.89
CA ALA A 548 8.03 0.47 15.91
C ALA A 548 8.10 -0.24 17.28
N ASP A 549 7.05 -0.96 17.67
CA ASP A 549 7.03 -1.76 18.89
C ASP A 549 8.07 -2.88 18.87
N LEU A 550 8.17 -3.63 17.77
CA LEU A 550 9.18 -4.68 17.62
C LEU A 550 10.60 -4.12 17.67
N LYS A 551 10.84 -2.99 16.99
CA LYS A 551 12.16 -2.35 16.99
C LYS A 551 12.55 -1.81 18.38
N LYS A 552 11.55 -1.40 19.17
CA LYS A 552 11.77 -1.01 20.58
C LYS A 552 12.21 -2.19 21.44
N ASN A 553 11.60 -3.36 21.25
CA ASN A 553 11.95 -4.57 22.00
C ASN A 553 13.25 -5.23 21.52
N HIS A 554 13.56 -5.07 20.23
CA HIS A 554 14.70 -5.70 19.56
C HIS A 554 15.53 -4.64 18.83
N PRO A 555 16.24 -3.74 19.54
CA PRO A 555 16.95 -2.63 18.95
C PRO A 555 18.13 -3.06 18.04
N ASP A 556 18.61 -4.27 18.21
CA ASP A 556 19.69 -4.93 17.45
C ASP A 556 19.19 -5.64 16.18
N TRP A 557 17.86 -5.78 15.99
CA TRP A 557 17.33 -6.45 14.80
C TRP A 557 17.47 -5.58 13.56
N SER A 558 17.94 -6.22 12.48
CA SER A 558 17.94 -5.62 11.14
C SER A 558 16.50 -5.42 10.61
N PRO A 559 16.29 -4.57 9.61
CA PRO A 559 15.01 -4.47 8.91
C PRO A 559 14.52 -5.82 8.37
N ALA A 560 15.42 -6.69 7.91
CA ALA A 560 15.09 -8.02 7.42
C ALA A 560 14.63 -8.96 8.54
N MET A 561 15.28 -8.92 9.72
CA MET A 561 14.86 -9.71 10.90
C MET A 561 13.45 -9.31 11.34
N ILE A 562 13.13 -8.01 11.42
CA ILE A 562 11.79 -7.53 11.78
C ILE A 562 10.75 -8.01 10.76
N LYS A 563 11.05 -7.87 9.46
CA LYS A 563 10.19 -8.39 8.40
C LYS A 563 9.98 -9.90 8.54
N SER A 564 11.04 -10.66 8.75
CA SER A 564 10.98 -12.10 8.94
C SER A 564 10.10 -12.48 10.13
N ALA A 565 10.29 -11.83 11.28
CA ALA A 565 9.47 -12.06 12.47
C ALA A 565 7.98 -11.88 12.18
N ILE A 566 7.60 -10.80 11.49
CA ILE A 566 6.22 -10.52 11.09
C ILE A 566 5.68 -11.60 10.14
N MET A 567 6.45 -11.98 9.12
CA MET A 567 5.98 -12.92 8.09
C MET A 567 5.88 -14.35 8.61
N THR A 568 6.89 -14.84 9.33
CA THR A 568 6.98 -16.25 9.72
C THR A 568 6.05 -16.64 10.88
N THR A 569 5.53 -15.65 11.61
CA THR A 569 4.61 -15.83 12.74
C THR A 569 3.19 -15.41 12.42
N ALA A 570 2.91 -15.04 11.17
CA ALA A 570 1.62 -14.57 10.71
C ALA A 570 0.46 -15.53 11.10
N TYR A 571 -0.69 -14.95 11.35
CA TYR A 571 -1.87 -15.64 11.86
C TYR A 571 -2.50 -16.54 10.80
N VAL A 572 -2.80 -17.77 11.16
CA VAL A 572 -3.30 -18.81 10.23
C VAL A 572 -4.83 -18.86 10.14
N GLY A 573 -5.53 -18.10 11.00
CA GLY A 573 -6.98 -18.14 11.19
C GLY A 573 -7.31 -18.55 12.63
N LYS A 574 -8.57 -18.39 13.05
CA LYS A 574 -9.00 -18.74 14.41
C LYS A 574 -8.80 -20.22 14.73
N ASP A 575 -8.82 -21.06 13.69
CA ASP A 575 -8.46 -22.47 13.69
C ASP A 575 -7.59 -22.73 12.47
N ASP A 576 -6.54 -23.55 12.59
CA ASP A 576 -5.65 -23.92 11.47
C ASP A 576 -6.39 -24.52 10.23
N ASN A 577 -7.66 -24.86 10.40
CA ASN A 577 -8.54 -25.41 9.38
C ASN A 577 -9.37 -24.35 8.63
N ASN A 578 -9.37 -23.05 9.03
CA ASN A 578 -10.10 -21.99 8.35
C ASN A 578 -9.11 -21.08 7.59
N PRO A 579 -8.91 -21.27 6.28
CA PRO A 579 -8.03 -20.42 5.49
C PRO A 579 -8.57 -18.99 5.44
N ILE A 580 -7.67 -18.01 5.32
CA ILE A 580 -8.05 -16.64 4.93
C ILE A 580 -8.70 -16.73 3.55
N VAL A 581 -9.84 -16.08 3.39
CA VAL A 581 -10.63 -16.10 2.15
C VAL A 581 -10.53 -14.77 1.39
N ASP A 582 -10.95 -14.77 0.15
CA ASP A 582 -10.88 -13.60 -0.74
C ASP A 582 -12.28 -13.09 -1.08
N ASP A 583 -12.55 -11.82 -0.76
CA ASP A 583 -13.83 -11.16 -0.99
C ASP A 583 -14.17 -11.04 -2.48
N ALA A 584 -13.17 -10.85 -3.34
CA ALA A 584 -13.37 -10.74 -4.78
C ALA A 584 -13.74 -12.08 -5.44
N PHE A 585 -13.35 -13.20 -4.82
CA PHE A 585 -13.55 -14.55 -5.37
C PHE A 585 -14.55 -15.38 -4.54
N SER A 586 -15.63 -14.77 -4.10
CA SER A 586 -16.74 -15.45 -3.41
C SER A 586 -16.29 -16.24 -2.18
N TYR A 587 -15.41 -15.65 -1.38
CA TYR A 587 -14.85 -16.27 -0.18
C TYR A 587 -14.11 -17.60 -0.42
N GLN A 588 -13.58 -17.80 -1.62
CA GLN A 588 -12.64 -18.91 -1.85
C GLN A 588 -11.35 -18.68 -1.06
N PRO A 589 -10.59 -19.73 -0.72
CA PRO A 589 -9.29 -19.58 -0.09
C PRO A 589 -8.39 -18.60 -0.86
N ALA A 590 -7.80 -17.62 -0.16
CA ALA A 590 -6.93 -16.64 -0.76
C ALA A 590 -5.58 -17.27 -1.13
N SER A 591 -5.07 -16.92 -2.31
CA SER A 591 -3.71 -17.27 -2.76
C SER A 591 -2.65 -16.53 -1.95
N TYR A 592 -1.43 -17.04 -1.88
CA TYR A 592 -0.29 -16.31 -1.32
C TYR A 592 0.03 -15.01 -2.06
N PHE A 593 -0.33 -14.90 -3.33
CA PHE A 593 -0.23 -13.65 -4.09
C PHE A 593 -1.30 -12.61 -3.72
N ALA A 594 -2.30 -13.00 -2.91
CA ALA A 594 -3.29 -12.10 -2.35
C ALA A 594 -3.01 -11.78 -0.87
N MET A 595 -2.53 -12.75 -0.09
CA MET A 595 -2.40 -12.65 1.36
C MET A 595 -0.95 -12.66 1.89
N GLY A 596 0.05 -12.92 1.05
CA GLY A 596 1.44 -13.08 1.48
C GLY A 596 1.61 -14.20 2.49
N ALA A 597 2.36 -13.92 3.55
CA ALA A 597 2.53 -14.82 4.68
C ALA A 597 1.26 -14.95 5.56
N ARG A 598 0.17 -14.23 5.23
CA ARG A 598 -1.15 -14.15 5.88
C ARG A 598 -1.35 -12.89 6.73
N HIS A 599 -2.22 -12.93 7.76
CA HIS A 599 -2.53 -11.77 8.59
C HIS A 599 -1.49 -11.57 9.70
N VAL A 600 -1.08 -10.30 9.92
CA VAL A 600 -0.09 -9.96 10.94
C VAL A 600 -0.53 -10.41 12.35
N ASN A 601 0.43 -10.95 13.11
CA ASN A 601 0.26 -11.34 14.51
C ASN A 601 1.34 -10.66 15.36
N PRO A 602 1.06 -9.51 15.98
CA PRO A 602 2.05 -8.73 16.72
C PRO A 602 2.68 -9.50 17.89
N GLU A 603 1.87 -10.25 18.62
CA GLU A 603 2.32 -10.98 19.81
C GLU A 603 3.33 -12.07 19.46
N ARG A 604 3.04 -12.86 18.42
CA ARG A 604 3.99 -13.90 17.96
C ARG A 604 5.23 -13.32 17.29
N ALA A 605 5.10 -12.18 16.63
CA ALA A 605 6.24 -11.52 15.99
C ALA A 605 7.26 -11.01 17.02
N ASN A 606 6.86 -10.77 18.25
CA ASN A 606 7.75 -10.36 19.34
C ASN A 606 8.70 -11.49 19.80
N ASP A 607 8.29 -12.75 19.67
CA ASP A 607 9.13 -13.93 19.98
C ASP A 607 8.98 -14.98 18.88
N PRO A 608 9.61 -14.79 17.70
CA PRO A 608 9.42 -15.66 16.54
C PRO A 608 10.19 -16.98 16.64
N GLY A 609 11.09 -17.13 17.57
CA GLY A 609 12.01 -18.26 17.68
C GLY A 609 13.16 -18.18 16.66
N LEU A 610 12.89 -18.18 15.37
CA LEU A 610 13.89 -18.07 14.29
C LEU A 610 13.54 -16.94 13.34
N VAL A 611 14.54 -16.25 12.82
CA VAL A 611 14.40 -15.18 11.81
C VAL A 611 15.37 -15.40 10.65
N TYR A 612 14.91 -15.11 9.45
CA TYR A 612 15.77 -14.93 8.27
C TYR A 612 16.38 -13.53 8.34
N ASP A 613 17.69 -13.44 8.13
CA ASP A 613 18.40 -12.16 8.09
C ASP A 613 19.05 -11.96 6.73
N ILE A 614 18.85 -10.77 6.16
CA ILE A 614 19.47 -10.34 4.91
C ILE A 614 20.07 -8.97 5.16
N GLN A 615 21.40 -8.88 5.08
CA GLN A 615 22.06 -7.60 5.16
C GLN A 615 21.93 -6.84 3.83
N PRO A 616 22.03 -5.50 3.81
CA PRO A 616 21.87 -4.74 2.56
C PRO A 616 22.74 -5.22 1.41
N LEU A 617 23.98 -5.63 1.67
CA LEU A 617 24.90 -6.11 0.65
C LEU A 617 24.55 -7.52 0.12
N ASP A 618 23.79 -8.30 0.88
CA ASP A 618 23.34 -9.64 0.45
C ASP A 618 22.30 -9.59 -0.68
N TYR A 619 21.70 -8.42 -0.93
CA TYR A 619 20.82 -8.23 -2.09
C TYR A 619 21.59 -8.06 -3.41
N ILE A 620 22.89 -7.76 -3.39
CA ILE A 620 23.67 -7.48 -4.61
C ILE A 620 23.71 -8.65 -5.58
N PRO A 621 23.98 -9.91 -5.18
CA PRO A 621 23.95 -11.05 -6.09
C PRO A 621 22.58 -11.25 -6.76
N TYR A 622 21.48 -11.03 -6.04
CA TYR A 622 20.12 -11.07 -6.58
C TYR A 622 19.89 -9.94 -7.59
N LEU A 623 20.30 -8.71 -7.26
CA LEU A 623 20.18 -7.57 -8.17
C LEU A 623 21.03 -7.75 -9.45
N CYS A 624 22.23 -8.31 -9.33
CA CYS A 624 23.09 -8.66 -10.47
C CYS A 624 22.48 -9.77 -11.35
N GLY A 625 21.62 -10.62 -10.80
CA GLY A 625 20.83 -11.58 -11.56
C GLY A 625 19.69 -10.95 -12.39
N MET A 626 19.27 -9.73 -12.02
CA MET A 626 18.16 -9.04 -12.65
C MET A 626 18.59 -7.87 -13.54
N TYR A 627 19.68 -7.19 -13.20
CA TYR A 627 20.08 -5.92 -13.81
C TYR A 627 21.58 -5.87 -14.12
N PRO A 628 22.01 -5.09 -15.14
CA PRO A 628 23.42 -4.83 -15.38
C PRO A 628 24.04 -3.95 -14.29
N THR A 629 25.37 -3.93 -14.22
CA THR A 629 26.18 -3.26 -13.19
C THR A 629 25.78 -1.80 -12.93
N ASN A 630 25.58 -1.00 -14.00
CA ASN A 630 25.23 0.41 -13.86
C ASN A 630 23.87 0.62 -13.16
N ILE A 631 22.91 -0.25 -13.42
CA ILE A 631 21.59 -0.21 -12.76
C ILE A 631 21.71 -0.63 -11.28
N VAL A 632 22.48 -1.67 -10.98
CA VAL A 632 22.68 -2.11 -9.58
C VAL A 632 23.35 -0.99 -8.77
N LYS A 633 24.29 -0.25 -9.34
CA LYS A 633 24.91 0.91 -8.70
C LYS A 633 23.91 2.03 -8.37
N ILE A 634 22.87 2.24 -9.17
CA ILE A 634 21.80 3.21 -8.85
C ILE A 634 21.09 2.82 -7.56
N ILE A 635 20.77 1.54 -7.39
CA ILE A 635 20.00 1.05 -6.25
C ILE A 635 20.87 1.00 -4.99
N VAL A 636 22.06 0.41 -5.10
CA VAL A 636 22.93 0.08 -3.95
C VAL A 636 23.83 1.23 -3.56
N ARG A 637 24.20 2.11 -4.53
CA ARG A 637 25.10 3.28 -4.35
C ARG A 637 26.54 2.89 -3.98
N GLU A 638 27.01 1.72 -4.40
CA GLU A 638 28.36 1.21 -4.15
C GLU A 638 29.17 1.13 -5.45
N GLN A 639 30.28 1.86 -5.55
CA GLN A 639 31.07 1.97 -6.79
C GLN A 639 31.87 0.71 -7.14
N TRP A 640 32.21 -0.11 -6.12
CA TRP A 640 33.00 -1.35 -6.33
C TRP A 640 32.20 -2.47 -6.99
N ILE A 641 30.88 -2.35 -7.14
CA ILE A 641 30.02 -3.39 -7.73
C ILE A 641 30.41 -3.60 -9.20
N ASP A 642 30.62 -4.87 -9.56
CA ASP A 642 30.81 -5.34 -10.91
C ASP A 642 30.09 -6.68 -11.06
N CYS A 643 28.90 -6.67 -11.67
CA CYS A 643 28.05 -7.85 -11.82
C CYS A 643 28.67 -8.93 -12.73
N ASP A 644 29.65 -8.60 -13.57
CA ASP A 644 30.36 -9.59 -14.36
C ASP A 644 31.30 -10.46 -13.49
N THR A 645 31.68 -9.98 -12.30
CA THR A 645 32.57 -10.68 -11.35
C THR A 645 31.82 -11.28 -10.18
N ILE A 646 30.56 -10.87 -9.92
CA ILE A 646 29.73 -11.36 -8.82
C ILE A 646 28.89 -12.53 -9.31
N GLN A 647 28.95 -13.65 -8.60
CA GLN A 647 28.05 -14.77 -8.87
C GLN A 647 26.63 -14.36 -8.53
N SER A 648 25.79 -14.20 -9.56
CA SER A 648 24.36 -13.88 -9.41
C SER A 648 23.58 -15.04 -8.81
N ILE A 649 22.50 -14.71 -8.09
CA ILE A 649 21.51 -15.63 -7.56
C ILE A 649 20.11 -15.28 -8.06
N THR A 650 19.23 -16.27 -8.07
CA THR A 650 17.80 -16.07 -8.36
C THR A 650 17.03 -15.57 -7.12
N ALA A 651 15.81 -15.11 -7.32
CA ALA A 651 14.92 -14.74 -6.20
C ALA A 651 14.67 -15.91 -5.23
N ALA A 652 14.62 -17.13 -5.73
CA ALA A 652 14.43 -18.33 -4.91
C ALA A 652 15.64 -18.66 -4.04
N GLU A 653 16.83 -18.18 -4.39
CA GLU A 653 18.07 -18.38 -3.63
C GLU A 653 18.32 -17.23 -2.63
N LEU A 654 17.55 -16.15 -2.71
CA LEU A 654 17.60 -15.07 -1.72
C LEU A 654 17.06 -15.59 -0.38
N ASN A 655 17.77 -15.32 0.72
CA ASN A 655 17.37 -15.74 2.08
C ASN A 655 16.10 -15.01 2.57
N TYR A 656 15.03 -15.07 1.78
CA TYR A 656 13.77 -14.39 2.02
C TYR A 656 12.79 -15.26 2.81
N PRO A 657 11.92 -14.70 3.68
CA PRO A 657 10.98 -15.49 4.49
C PRO A 657 9.86 -16.18 3.70
N SER A 658 9.77 -15.94 2.39
CA SER A 658 8.89 -16.65 1.47
C SER A 658 9.68 -17.15 0.26
N ILE A 659 9.23 -18.26 -0.34
CA ILE A 659 9.95 -18.94 -1.42
C ILE A 659 9.05 -18.96 -2.66
N GLY A 660 9.41 -18.17 -3.68
CA GLY A 660 8.77 -18.17 -5.00
C GLY A 660 9.66 -18.88 -6.02
N VAL A 661 9.14 -19.86 -6.73
CA VAL A 661 9.86 -20.62 -7.74
C VAL A 661 9.14 -20.52 -9.08
N TYR A 662 9.87 -20.12 -10.12
CA TYR A 662 9.40 -20.15 -11.51
C TYR A 662 9.98 -21.37 -12.22
N ALA A 663 9.13 -22.23 -12.77
CA ALA A 663 9.54 -23.41 -13.50
C ALA A 663 9.52 -23.15 -15.02
N LEU A 664 10.67 -23.21 -15.66
CA LEU A 664 10.90 -22.76 -17.04
C LEU A 664 10.65 -23.76 -18.16
N ASP A 665 10.46 -25.08 -17.87
CA ASP A 665 10.32 -26.09 -18.93
C ASP A 665 9.12 -27.03 -18.73
N ILE A 666 8.02 -26.71 -19.39
CA ILE A 666 6.74 -27.42 -19.31
C ILE A 666 6.80 -28.82 -19.95
N LYS A 667 7.73 -29.11 -20.85
CA LYS A 667 7.78 -30.39 -21.55
C LYS A 667 8.27 -31.56 -20.69
N LYS A 668 8.73 -31.29 -19.48
CA LYS A 668 9.29 -32.28 -18.53
C LYS A 668 8.60 -32.33 -17.18
N MET A 669 7.52 -31.57 -16.98
CA MET A 669 6.91 -31.39 -15.67
C MET A 669 5.62 -32.20 -15.49
N PRO A 670 5.59 -33.13 -14.54
CA PRO A 670 4.41 -33.86 -14.08
C PRO A 670 3.56 -33.08 -13.06
N ASP A 671 2.37 -33.58 -12.68
CA ASP A 671 1.49 -32.96 -11.68
C ASP A 671 2.13 -32.92 -10.29
N GLY A 672 2.40 -31.70 -9.78
CA GLY A 672 2.91 -31.48 -8.43
C GLY A 672 4.43 -31.28 -8.34
N VAL A 673 4.88 -30.98 -7.15
CA VAL A 673 6.27 -30.70 -6.81
C VAL A 673 6.69 -31.54 -5.60
N ASP A 674 7.79 -32.29 -5.71
CA ASP A 674 8.47 -32.89 -4.57
C ASP A 674 9.51 -31.90 -4.02
N ILE A 675 9.46 -31.64 -2.71
CA ILE A 675 10.38 -30.71 -2.04
C ILE A 675 11.20 -31.51 -1.04
N ARG A 676 12.53 -31.49 -1.16
CA ARG A 676 13.45 -32.11 -0.25
C ARG A 676 14.35 -31.09 0.42
N ALA A 677 14.50 -31.23 1.74
CA ALA A 677 15.50 -30.50 2.49
C ALA A 677 16.78 -31.36 2.63
N ASP A 678 17.94 -30.73 2.62
CA ASP A 678 19.21 -31.38 2.93
C ASP A 678 19.34 -31.74 4.43
N THR A 679 18.54 -31.07 5.27
CA THR A 679 18.39 -31.36 6.70
C THR A 679 16.94 -31.27 7.14
N TYR A 680 16.54 -32.05 8.11
CA TYR A 680 15.23 -32.02 8.78
C TYR A 680 15.34 -31.59 10.26
N SER A 681 16.53 -31.17 10.68
CA SER A 681 16.81 -30.70 12.04
C SER A 681 17.87 -29.64 12.02
N LEU A 682 17.60 -28.53 12.71
CA LEU A 682 18.52 -27.39 12.87
C LEU A 682 18.83 -27.24 14.37
N PRO A 683 19.94 -27.84 14.85
CA PRO A 683 20.33 -27.72 16.27
C PRO A 683 20.98 -26.36 16.50
N PHE A 684 20.40 -25.54 17.35
CA PHE A 684 20.97 -24.26 17.82
C PHE A 684 21.52 -24.46 19.24
N LEU A 685 22.77 -24.12 19.46
CA LEU A 685 23.48 -24.29 20.74
C LEU A 685 23.68 -22.96 21.48
N ALA A 686 23.49 -21.84 20.79
CA ALA A 686 23.66 -20.50 21.34
C ALA A 686 22.65 -19.51 20.74
N LEU A 687 22.37 -18.44 21.49
CA LEU A 687 21.59 -17.30 21.00
C LEU A 687 22.33 -16.64 19.81
N ASN A 688 21.60 -16.23 18.78
CA ASN A 688 22.10 -15.64 17.54
C ASN A 688 22.99 -16.57 16.69
N GLU A 689 22.98 -17.88 16.96
CA GLU A 689 23.63 -18.86 16.10
C GLU A 689 22.91 -18.91 14.73
N LYS A 690 23.71 -18.98 13.64
CA LYS A 690 23.19 -19.08 12.27
C LYS A 690 23.34 -20.52 11.77
N GLN A 691 22.26 -21.08 11.26
CA GLN A 691 22.22 -22.37 10.61
C GLN A 691 21.71 -22.21 9.17
N SER A 692 22.22 -23.01 8.25
CA SER A 692 21.80 -23.00 6.84
C SER A 692 21.17 -24.33 6.44
N PHE A 693 20.22 -24.27 5.53
CA PHE A 693 19.61 -25.44 4.91
C PHE A 693 19.37 -25.18 3.43
N ARG A 694 19.23 -26.25 2.65
CA ARG A 694 18.94 -26.20 1.22
C ARG A 694 17.64 -26.95 0.93
N LEU A 695 16.78 -26.32 0.12
CA LEU A 695 15.60 -26.98 -0.44
C LEU A 695 15.85 -27.30 -1.91
N GLN A 696 15.50 -28.53 -2.30
CA GLN A 696 15.49 -28.97 -3.68
C GLN A 696 14.04 -29.17 -4.13
N PHE A 697 13.67 -28.50 -5.21
CA PHE A 697 12.35 -28.62 -5.83
C PHE A 697 12.47 -29.52 -7.04
N THR A 698 11.63 -30.57 -7.10
CA THR A 698 11.59 -31.52 -8.21
C THR A 698 10.15 -31.66 -8.66
N SER A 699 9.90 -31.46 -9.93
CA SER A 699 8.57 -31.64 -10.49
C SER A 699 8.19 -33.12 -10.60
N THR A 700 6.98 -33.49 -10.21
CA THR A 700 6.49 -34.89 -10.11
C THR A 700 5.26 -35.21 -10.97
N GLY A 701 4.64 -34.28 -11.70
CA GLY A 701 3.39 -34.52 -12.45
C GLY A 701 3.18 -33.59 -13.67
N ASN A 702 2.07 -33.70 -14.39
CA ASN A 702 1.73 -32.90 -15.56
C ASN A 702 1.09 -31.57 -15.20
N ALA A 703 1.88 -30.55 -14.88
CA ALA A 703 1.37 -29.23 -14.60
C ALA A 703 1.00 -28.49 -15.91
N GLN A 704 -0.04 -27.67 -15.85
CA GLN A 704 -0.46 -26.82 -16.95
C GLN A 704 0.20 -25.45 -16.87
N ARG A 705 0.48 -24.84 -18.01
CA ARG A 705 0.99 -23.48 -18.05
C ARG A 705 0.04 -22.51 -17.35
N GLY A 706 0.59 -21.68 -16.46
CA GLY A 706 -0.17 -20.74 -15.62
C GLY A 706 -0.73 -21.36 -14.34
N GLN A 707 -0.56 -22.66 -14.13
CA GLN A 707 -0.92 -23.30 -12.85
C GLN A 707 0.00 -22.78 -11.74
N VAL A 708 -0.56 -22.63 -10.54
CA VAL A 708 0.17 -22.28 -9.32
C VAL A 708 -0.04 -23.40 -8.31
N SER A 709 1.07 -23.89 -7.74
CA SER A 709 1.05 -24.83 -6.60
C SER A 709 1.57 -24.13 -5.37
N GLU A 710 0.81 -24.16 -4.28
CA GLU A 710 1.11 -23.45 -3.04
C GLU A 710 1.29 -24.42 -1.86
N GLY A 711 2.21 -24.07 -0.98
CA GLY A 711 2.54 -24.82 0.21
C GLY A 711 3.32 -23.99 1.22
N TYR A 712 3.92 -24.61 2.19
CA TYR A 712 4.74 -23.90 3.18
C TYR A 712 5.80 -24.82 3.79
N LEU A 713 6.92 -24.22 4.18
CA LEU A 713 7.93 -24.81 5.04
C LEU A 713 7.61 -24.47 6.50
N ILE A 714 7.72 -25.45 7.38
CA ILE A 714 7.60 -25.25 8.82
C ILE A 714 8.86 -25.74 9.52
N TRP A 715 9.46 -24.89 10.33
CA TRP A 715 10.38 -25.25 11.39
C TRP A 715 9.66 -25.16 12.73
N SER A 716 9.66 -26.23 13.51
CA SER A 716 8.97 -26.25 14.80
C SER A 716 9.87 -26.73 15.91
N SER A 717 9.73 -26.12 17.08
CA SER A 717 10.29 -26.56 18.35
C SER A 717 9.16 -26.89 19.33
N THR A 718 9.48 -27.12 20.58
CA THR A 718 8.47 -27.29 21.63
C THR A 718 7.67 -26.03 21.93
N THR A 719 8.19 -24.85 21.58
CA THR A 719 7.62 -23.54 21.94
C THR A 719 7.33 -22.65 20.74
N HIS A 720 8.01 -22.84 19.60
CA HIS A 720 7.93 -21.94 18.45
C HIS A 720 7.58 -22.67 17.16
N VAL A 721 6.89 -21.99 16.29
CA VAL A 721 6.58 -22.42 14.92
C VAL A 721 6.92 -21.28 13.96
N VAL A 722 7.87 -21.52 13.07
CA VAL A 722 8.36 -20.61 12.03
C VAL A 722 7.85 -21.10 10.69
N ARG A 723 7.04 -20.34 10.00
CA ARG A 723 6.36 -20.73 8.76
C ARG A 723 6.74 -19.84 7.60
N SER A 724 7.20 -20.42 6.51
CA SER A 724 7.54 -19.74 5.26
C SER A 724 6.64 -20.19 4.13
N PRO A 725 5.85 -19.33 3.49
CA PRO A 725 5.03 -19.70 2.34
C PRO A 725 5.90 -20.08 1.13
N ILE A 726 5.43 -21.05 0.36
CA ILE A 726 6.05 -21.52 -0.88
C ILE A 726 5.02 -21.42 -2.00
N SER A 727 5.36 -20.79 -3.12
CA SER A 727 4.56 -20.79 -4.33
C SER A 727 5.40 -21.17 -5.54
N VAL A 728 4.91 -22.13 -6.33
CA VAL A 728 5.53 -22.58 -7.59
C VAL A 728 4.61 -22.24 -8.74
N ILE A 729 5.10 -21.43 -9.67
CA ILE A 729 4.38 -21.04 -10.87
C ILE A 729 4.94 -21.78 -12.07
N TYR A 730 4.08 -22.43 -12.85
CA TYR A 730 4.45 -23.17 -14.05
C TYR A 730 4.27 -22.30 -15.31
N TYR A 731 5.35 -22.06 -16.04
CA TYR A 731 5.38 -21.25 -17.26
C TYR A 731 5.34 -22.08 -18.54
#